data_b927b4a6b646b6eeaaa6aa1e1a7166d6
#
_entry.id   b927b4a6b646b6eeaaa6aa1e1a7166d6
#
_cell.length_a   1.000
_cell.length_b   1.000
_cell.length_c   1.000
_cell.angle_alpha   90.00
_cell.angle_beta   90.00
_cell.angle_gamma   90.00
#
_symmetry.space_group_name_H-M   'P 1'
#
loop_
_entity.id
_entity.type
_entity.pdbx_description
1 polymer ?
#
loop_
_entity_poly.entity_id
_entity_poly.type
_entity_poly.pdbx_seq_one_letter_code
_entity_poly.pdbx_strand_id
1 'polypeptide(L)'
;MEPTKFDVQFAAVRRAVIDRVFARMNDMQREAVYHTEGPLLILAGAGSGKTTVLIHRMINIIRFGRGVDWPYAPADATMEDFAFLADYLADPKPENEARAMRLCAIEPARPWEVIAITFTNKAARELRERLERAIGPEDASSVWAYTFHTACLRILRSNIDRLGYNKSFTIYDEDDKKRVIRAILKDLDLDEKVFEPRQVIGMISRAKDILQTPADFAAQTNGEFFRSKVAEIYRRYEKQMCEANALDFDDIIMKTVQILQEFDDVRTYYQNKFRYVMVDEYQDTNHAQYVLISLLAGGYQNICVVGDDDQSIYKFRGATITNILEFEKQFRNATTIRLEQNYRSTDVILNAANAVIRNNINRKGKELWTERKNGDKIHLHQANNQDAEAEYIAQVIEEQVRDGAHYSDFAVLYRNNILSNNIERYFSQAGIPYRIYKGRDFFSRAEIRDMFAYLWVVQNPADDLRLKRIINVPARKIGAKSIETAEQEAALAGISLFEVIEHASSYPSLSRSAAAMERFGRMIRTFQQEAEFLNLSELYEEILEKSGYRDALMEKDDEDSRSRLDNVMELKSNIVTYMEKNEEPTLAAFLEEMALYTDADEDEQEDDADQVLMMTMHSAKGLEFPVVFVAGMEDGLFPSFRSEGNQEDMEEERRLCYVAITRAKRQLYLTCAERRMMYGQTIYSKLSRFAGEIPAELVDSNVSSRPQQKFSEYDELYRRQPVRSVGEAYRSALTSQPRTRTAAAVCDFAPGDQIFHAKFGDGMVTSVKPMGGDFLLEIAFEKVGTKRLMAKIASAAMRKK
;
A
#
# COMPACT_ATOMS: atom_id res chain seq x y z
N MET A 1 -23.62 9.96 -51.58
CA MET A 1 -23.91 8.98 -52.65
C MET A 1 -24.24 7.65 -51.92
N GLU A 2 -25.12 6.85 -52.47
CA GLU A 2 -25.32 5.51 -51.94
C GLU A 2 -24.15 4.61 -52.40
N PRO A 3 -23.70 3.66 -51.58
CA PRO A 3 -22.64 2.76 -51.95
C PRO A 3 -23.05 1.87 -53.14
N THR A 4 -22.14 1.70 -54.07
CA THR A 4 -22.33 0.82 -55.24
C THR A 4 -22.28 -0.66 -54.79
N LYS A 5 -22.69 -1.58 -55.67
CA LYS A 5 -22.60 -3.03 -55.42
C LYS A 5 -21.16 -3.46 -55.14
N PHE A 6 -20.21 -2.86 -55.84
CA PHE A 6 -18.77 -3.08 -55.62
C PHE A 6 -18.32 -2.62 -54.25
N ASP A 7 -18.74 -1.41 -53.82
CA ASP A 7 -18.43 -0.89 -52.51
C ASP A 7 -18.89 -1.82 -51.37
N VAL A 8 -20.12 -2.26 -51.46
CA VAL A 8 -20.70 -3.16 -50.43
C VAL A 8 -19.94 -4.49 -50.37
N GLN A 9 -19.59 -5.07 -51.53
CA GLN A 9 -18.85 -6.32 -51.60
C GLN A 9 -17.40 -6.12 -51.07
N PHE A 10 -16.73 -5.06 -51.47
CA PHE A 10 -15.38 -4.73 -51.01
C PHE A 10 -15.36 -4.49 -49.50
N ALA A 11 -16.29 -3.70 -48.98
CA ALA A 11 -16.41 -3.44 -47.55
C ALA A 11 -16.65 -4.73 -46.73
N ALA A 12 -17.46 -5.67 -47.27
CA ALA A 12 -17.68 -6.94 -46.58
C ALA A 12 -16.41 -7.81 -46.50
N VAL A 13 -15.64 -7.93 -47.62
CA VAL A 13 -14.36 -8.67 -47.61
C VAL A 13 -13.32 -7.98 -46.74
N ARG A 14 -13.20 -6.66 -46.81
CA ARG A 14 -12.31 -5.87 -45.95
C ARG A 14 -12.62 -6.12 -44.48
N ARG A 15 -13.89 -6.03 -44.11
CA ARG A 15 -14.33 -6.31 -42.73
C ARG A 15 -13.94 -7.74 -42.30
N ALA A 16 -14.17 -8.74 -43.15
CA ALA A 16 -13.78 -10.10 -42.82
C ALA A 16 -12.28 -10.28 -42.63
N VAL A 17 -11.44 -9.57 -43.39
CA VAL A 17 -9.98 -9.55 -43.19
C VAL A 17 -9.63 -8.91 -41.85
N ILE A 18 -10.23 -7.78 -41.49
CA ILE A 18 -10.01 -7.12 -40.20
C ILE A 18 -10.51 -7.98 -39.03
N ASP A 19 -11.70 -8.58 -39.15
CA ASP A 19 -12.26 -9.51 -38.16
C ASP A 19 -11.31 -10.68 -37.84
N ARG A 20 -10.59 -11.16 -38.86
CA ARG A 20 -9.59 -12.22 -38.68
C ARG A 20 -8.41 -11.77 -37.81
N VAL A 21 -7.95 -10.51 -37.96
CA VAL A 21 -6.86 -9.96 -37.12
C VAL A 21 -7.26 -9.95 -35.66
N PHE A 22 -8.52 -9.67 -35.36
CA PHE A 22 -9.08 -9.59 -34.00
C PHE A 22 -9.91 -10.83 -33.59
N ALA A 23 -9.75 -11.96 -34.27
CA ALA A 23 -10.56 -13.17 -34.04
C ALA A 23 -10.47 -13.77 -32.64
N ARG A 24 -9.40 -13.49 -31.89
CA ARG A 24 -9.19 -13.95 -30.50
C ARG A 24 -9.98 -13.14 -29.46
N MET A 25 -10.58 -12.03 -29.89
CA MET A 25 -11.35 -11.16 -29.00
C MET A 25 -12.83 -11.60 -28.99
N ASN A 26 -13.49 -11.45 -27.84
CA ASN A 26 -14.93 -11.62 -27.76
C ASN A 26 -15.66 -10.44 -28.44
N ASP A 27 -16.99 -10.55 -28.61
CA ASP A 27 -17.77 -9.58 -29.35
C ASP A 27 -17.70 -8.17 -28.75
N MET A 28 -17.79 -8.04 -27.40
CA MET A 28 -17.73 -6.76 -26.72
C MET A 28 -16.33 -6.12 -26.82
N GLN A 29 -15.29 -6.94 -26.74
CA GLN A 29 -13.92 -6.48 -26.95
C GLN A 29 -13.70 -5.98 -28.39
N ARG A 30 -14.22 -6.72 -29.40
CA ARG A 30 -14.18 -6.29 -30.82
C ARG A 30 -14.95 -5.01 -31.04
N GLU A 31 -16.13 -4.88 -30.45
CA GLU A 31 -16.93 -3.66 -30.52
C GLU A 31 -16.14 -2.45 -29.99
N ALA A 32 -15.47 -2.60 -28.81
CA ALA A 32 -14.63 -1.56 -28.24
C ALA A 32 -13.42 -1.21 -29.10
N VAL A 33 -12.84 -2.19 -29.80
CA VAL A 33 -11.72 -1.99 -30.75
C VAL A 33 -12.17 -1.27 -32.02
N TYR A 34 -13.36 -1.60 -32.52
CA TYR A 34 -13.89 -1.09 -33.79
C TYR A 34 -14.52 0.30 -33.67
N HIS A 35 -14.99 0.70 -32.49
CA HIS A 35 -15.55 2.02 -32.25
C HIS A 35 -14.45 3.09 -32.27
N THR A 36 -14.00 3.56 -33.44
CA THR A 36 -12.80 4.40 -33.56
C THR A 36 -13.03 5.88 -33.21
N GLU A 37 -14.18 6.46 -33.55
CA GLU A 37 -14.44 7.91 -33.44
C GLU A 37 -15.37 8.24 -32.26
N GLY A 38 -15.19 9.42 -31.67
CA GLY A 38 -16.00 9.95 -30.57
C GLY A 38 -15.56 9.48 -29.18
N PRO A 39 -16.21 10.02 -28.12
CA PRO A 39 -15.90 9.66 -26.74
C PRO A 39 -16.37 8.23 -26.41
N LEU A 40 -15.48 7.41 -25.89
CA LEU A 40 -15.73 6.03 -25.52
C LEU A 40 -15.30 5.77 -24.09
N LEU A 41 -16.22 5.25 -23.29
CA LEU A 41 -15.92 4.65 -21.99
C LEU A 41 -15.95 3.12 -22.11
N ILE A 42 -14.83 2.48 -21.85
CA ILE A 42 -14.76 1.02 -21.73
C ILE A 42 -14.80 0.70 -20.24
N LEU A 43 -15.99 0.30 -19.77
CA LEU A 43 -16.22 -0.10 -18.39
C LEU A 43 -15.85 -1.59 -18.25
N ALA A 44 -14.63 -1.83 -17.81
CA ALA A 44 -14.02 -3.16 -17.90
C ALA A 44 -13.75 -3.73 -16.52
N GLY A 45 -14.39 -4.85 -16.18
CA GLY A 45 -14.21 -5.52 -14.91
C GLY A 45 -12.82 -6.13 -14.71
N ALA A 46 -12.57 -6.65 -13.50
CA ALA A 46 -11.33 -7.35 -13.20
C ALA A 46 -11.13 -8.52 -14.18
N GLY A 47 -9.90 -8.71 -14.70
CA GLY A 47 -9.56 -9.85 -15.57
C GLY A 47 -10.27 -9.88 -16.91
N SER A 48 -10.94 -8.83 -17.37
CA SER A 48 -11.66 -8.75 -18.66
C SER A 48 -10.78 -8.38 -19.86
N GLY A 49 -9.48 -8.17 -19.65
CA GLY A 49 -8.53 -7.83 -20.71
C GLY A 49 -8.49 -6.34 -21.07
N LYS A 50 -8.71 -5.42 -20.10
CA LYS A 50 -8.62 -3.95 -20.25
C LYS A 50 -7.47 -3.48 -21.13
N THR A 51 -6.25 -3.77 -20.72
CA THR A 51 -5.03 -3.35 -21.44
C THR A 51 -4.94 -3.98 -22.82
N THR A 52 -5.41 -5.23 -22.98
CA THR A 52 -5.46 -5.92 -24.28
C THR A 52 -6.38 -5.18 -25.26
N VAL A 53 -7.57 -4.80 -24.83
CA VAL A 53 -8.52 -4.04 -25.68
C VAL A 53 -7.94 -2.68 -26.04
N LEU A 54 -7.33 -1.98 -25.10
CA LEU A 54 -6.70 -0.67 -25.35
C LEU A 54 -5.61 -0.78 -26.43
N ILE A 55 -4.73 -1.78 -26.32
CA ILE A 55 -3.66 -2.03 -27.29
C ILE A 55 -4.23 -2.39 -28.67
N HIS A 56 -5.17 -3.31 -28.75
CA HIS A 56 -5.76 -3.71 -30.03
C HIS A 56 -6.56 -2.57 -30.68
N ARG A 57 -7.17 -1.70 -29.87
CA ARG A 57 -7.79 -0.47 -30.39
C ARG A 57 -6.75 0.48 -31.02
N MET A 58 -5.59 0.68 -30.40
CA MET A 58 -4.49 1.47 -31.00
C MET A 58 -4.01 0.84 -32.30
N ILE A 59 -3.83 -0.48 -32.31
CA ILE A 59 -3.45 -1.23 -33.52
C ILE A 59 -4.49 -1.03 -34.62
N ASN A 60 -5.79 -1.15 -34.29
CA ASN A 60 -6.86 -0.93 -35.26
C ASN A 60 -6.84 0.48 -35.85
N ILE A 61 -6.73 1.49 -35.02
CA ILE A 61 -6.68 2.91 -35.42
C ILE A 61 -5.46 3.19 -36.30
N ILE A 62 -4.29 2.68 -35.96
CA ILE A 62 -3.03 2.93 -36.68
C ILE A 62 -2.99 2.12 -37.99
N ARG A 63 -3.46 0.87 -38.01
CA ARG A 63 -3.40 0.02 -39.21
C ARG A 63 -4.57 0.21 -40.14
N PHE A 64 -5.80 0.34 -39.62
CA PHE A 64 -7.01 0.29 -40.41
C PHE A 64 -7.85 1.57 -40.35
N GLY A 65 -7.66 2.41 -39.33
CA GLY A 65 -8.47 3.62 -39.13
C GLY A 65 -9.96 3.30 -39.08
N ARG A 66 -10.75 3.84 -40.03
CA ARG A 66 -12.20 3.64 -40.15
C ARG A 66 -12.55 2.41 -41.01
N GLY A 67 -11.59 1.55 -41.31
CA GLY A 67 -11.74 0.43 -42.25
C GLY A 67 -12.88 -0.54 -41.95
N VAL A 68 -13.25 -0.70 -40.68
CA VAL A 68 -14.31 -1.62 -40.23
C VAL A 68 -15.69 -1.19 -40.71
N ASP A 69 -16.02 0.09 -40.53
CA ASP A 69 -17.39 0.62 -40.70
C ASP A 69 -17.54 1.51 -41.94
N TRP A 70 -16.46 1.71 -42.69
CA TRP A 70 -16.53 2.52 -43.90
C TRP A 70 -17.25 1.78 -45.04
N PRO A 71 -18.35 2.35 -45.59
CA PRO A 71 -19.20 1.61 -46.53
C PRO A 71 -18.67 1.57 -47.97
N TYR A 72 -17.62 2.33 -48.29
CA TYR A 72 -17.09 2.46 -49.64
C TYR A 72 -15.75 1.72 -49.80
N ALA A 73 -15.47 1.25 -51.03
CA ALA A 73 -14.12 0.84 -51.43
C ALA A 73 -13.16 2.03 -51.39
N PRO A 74 -11.84 1.88 -51.23
CA PRO A 74 -10.88 2.94 -51.54
C PRO A 74 -11.11 3.49 -52.96
N ALA A 75 -10.87 4.80 -53.16
CA ALA A 75 -11.17 5.46 -54.43
C ALA A 75 -10.40 4.89 -55.65
N ASP A 76 -9.26 4.28 -55.39
CA ASP A 76 -8.37 3.64 -56.35
C ASP A 76 -8.50 2.10 -56.40
N ALA A 77 -9.41 1.51 -55.61
CA ALA A 77 -9.57 0.08 -55.55
C ALA A 77 -10.15 -0.51 -56.84
N THR A 78 -9.58 -1.60 -57.28
CA THR A 78 -9.97 -2.32 -58.47
C THR A 78 -10.63 -3.67 -58.21
N MET A 79 -11.22 -4.31 -59.22
CA MET A 79 -11.69 -5.70 -59.11
C MET A 79 -10.56 -6.69 -58.84
N GLU A 80 -9.33 -6.36 -59.24
CA GLU A 80 -8.17 -7.19 -58.93
C GLU A 80 -7.83 -7.13 -57.44
N ASP A 81 -7.91 -5.93 -56.80
CA ASP A 81 -7.69 -5.76 -55.37
C ASP A 81 -8.79 -6.46 -54.56
N PHE A 82 -10.03 -6.43 -55.05
CA PHE A 82 -11.12 -7.22 -54.44
C PHE A 82 -10.83 -8.75 -54.48
N ALA A 83 -10.44 -9.26 -55.66
CA ALA A 83 -10.10 -10.65 -55.83
C ALA A 83 -8.89 -11.03 -54.94
N PHE A 84 -7.88 -10.19 -54.89
CA PHE A 84 -6.73 -10.40 -54.00
C PHE A 84 -7.10 -10.47 -52.53
N LEU A 85 -7.96 -9.57 -52.03
CA LEU A 85 -8.42 -9.63 -50.63
C LEU A 85 -9.27 -10.87 -50.35
N ALA A 86 -10.08 -11.33 -51.33
CA ALA A 86 -10.88 -12.54 -51.19
C ALA A 86 -9.97 -13.80 -51.14
N ASP A 87 -8.95 -13.85 -51.99
CA ASP A 87 -7.94 -14.92 -51.96
C ASP A 87 -7.09 -14.89 -50.68
N TYR A 88 -6.70 -13.72 -50.21
CA TYR A 88 -5.99 -13.56 -48.91
C TYR A 88 -6.84 -14.00 -47.74
N LEU A 89 -8.13 -13.73 -47.77
CA LEU A 89 -9.04 -14.18 -46.70
C LEU A 89 -9.16 -15.72 -46.68
N ALA A 90 -9.15 -16.37 -47.86
CA ALA A 90 -9.22 -17.81 -47.98
C ALA A 90 -7.88 -18.50 -47.59
N ASP A 91 -6.72 -17.94 -48.03
CA ASP A 91 -5.39 -18.49 -47.77
C ASP A 91 -4.39 -17.33 -47.44
N PRO A 92 -4.26 -16.97 -46.14
CA PRO A 92 -3.42 -15.83 -45.72
C PRO A 92 -1.94 -16.21 -45.75
N LYS A 93 -1.25 -15.76 -46.79
CA LYS A 93 0.19 -15.91 -46.92
C LYS A 93 0.89 -14.68 -46.31
N PRO A 94 1.96 -14.88 -45.50
CA PRO A 94 2.70 -13.77 -44.88
C PRO A 94 3.20 -12.72 -45.88
N GLU A 95 3.62 -13.14 -47.06
CA GLU A 95 4.10 -12.27 -48.16
C GLU A 95 3.01 -11.29 -48.66
N ASN A 96 1.74 -11.65 -48.51
CA ASN A 96 0.59 -10.88 -48.97
C ASN A 96 0.00 -9.99 -47.85
N GLU A 97 0.42 -10.17 -46.61
CA GLU A 97 -0.16 -9.46 -45.44
C GLU A 97 -0.04 -7.93 -45.61
N ALA A 98 1.11 -7.41 -45.95
CA ALA A 98 1.34 -5.97 -46.08
C ALA A 98 0.44 -5.31 -47.14
N ARG A 99 0.15 -5.98 -48.27
CA ARG A 99 -0.79 -5.49 -49.29
C ARG A 99 -2.22 -5.56 -48.79
N ALA A 100 -2.61 -6.69 -48.18
CA ALA A 100 -3.96 -6.86 -47.61
C ALA A 100 -4.25 -5.79 -46.56
N MET A 101 -3.34 -5.54 -45.60
CA MET A 101 -3.51 -4.51 -44.57
C MET A 101 -3.68 -3.12 -45.20
N ARG A 102 -2.89 -2.76 -46.22
CA ARG A 102 -3.03 -1.45 -46.89
C ARG A 102 -4.37 -1.29 -47.60
N LEU A 103 -4.89 -2.31 -48.26
CA LEU A 103 -6.18 -2.27 -48.93
C LEU A 103 -7.37 -2.22 -47.92
N CYS A 104 -7.13 -2.63 -46.66
CA CYS A 104 -8.10 -2.53 -45.59
C CYS A 104 -8.08 -1.19 -44.84
N ALA A 105 -7.04 -0.39 -45.03
CA ALA A 105 -6.85 0.87 -44.35
C ALA A 105 -7.70 2.01 -44.96
N ILE A 106 -8.48 2.68 -44.11
CA ILE A 106 -9.26 3.87 -44.46
C ILE A 106 -8.94 4.96 -43.43
N GLU A 107 -8.30 6.01 -43.84
CA GLU A 107 -7.89 7.15 -43.02
C GLU A 107 -7.16 6.70 -41.71
N PRO A 108 -6.17 5.81 -41.81
CA PRO A 108 -5.46 5.34 -40.63
C PRO A 108 -4.74 6.48 -39.92
N ALA A 109 -4.73 6.45 -38.61
CA ALA A 109 -3.99 7.43 -37.81
C ALA A 109 -2.50 7.20 -37.95
N ARG A 110 -1.75 8.29 -38.00
CA ARG A 110 -0.29 8.20 -37.86
C ARG A 110 0.06 7.88 -36.41
N PRO A 111 1.10 7.07 -36.14
CA PRO A 111 1.47 6.67 -34.78
C PRO A 111 1.62 7.85 -33.80
N TRP A 112 2.18 8.97 -34.23
CA TRP A 112 2.35 10.18 -33.41
C TRP A 112 1.06 10.98 -33.15
N GLU A 113 -0.05 10.65 -33.80
CA GLU A 113 -1.37 11.22 -33.55
C GLU A 113 -2.11 10.53 -32.39
N VAL A 114 -1.50 9.46 -31.81
CA VAL A 114 -2.06 8.68 -30.72
C VAL A 114 -1.28 8.95 -29.44
N ILE A 115 -1.99 9.37 -28.39
CA ILE A 115 -1.46 9.44 -27.04
C ILE A 115 -2.19 8.43 -26.15
N ALA A 116 -1.42 7.61 -25.41
CA ALA A 116 -1.92 6.65 -24.44
C ALA A 116 -1.28 6.91 -23.07
N ILE A 117 -2.10 7.21 -22.08
CA ILE A 117 -1.66 7.62 -20.75
C ILE A 117 -1.97 6.51 -19.74
N THR A 118 -0.99 6.16 -18.92
CA THR A 118 -1.11 5.18 -17.86
C THR A 118 -0.63 5.75 -16.52
N PHE A 119 -0.85 5.02 -15.40
CA PHE A 119 -0.41 5.45 -14.06
C PHE A 119 1.03 5.04 -13.72
N THR A 120 1.54 3.94 -14.29
CA THR A 120 2.83 3.38 -13.90
C THR A 120 3.78 3.23 -15.08
N ASN A 121 5.07 3.41 -14.82
CA ASN A 121 6.11 3.20 -15.82
C ASN A 121 6.14 1.75 -16.34
N LYS A 122 5.78 0.77 -15.47
CA LYS A 122 5.65 -0.64 -15.87
C LYS A 122 4.55 -0.82 -16.91
N ALA A 123 3.36 -0.25 -16.68
CA ALA A 123 2.25 -0.32 -17.62
C ALA A 123 2.57 0.39 -18.96
N ALA A 124 3.21 1.57 -18.90
CA ALA A 124 3.65 2.28 -20.10
C ALA A 124 4.71 1.50 -20.90
N ARG A 125 5.61 0.80 -20.23
CA ARG A 125 6.61 -0.07 -20.87
C ARG A 125 5.95 -1.30 -21.51
N GLU A 126 5.09 -2.00 -20.78
CA GLU A 126 4.35 -3.15 -21.30
C GLU A 126 3.51 -2.80 -22.53
N LEU A 127 2.86 -1.64 -22.50
CA LEU A 127 2.08 -1.11 -23.61
C LEU A 127 2.96 -0.88 -24.85
N ARG A 128 4.14 -0.26 -24.69
CA ARG A 128 5.09 -0.05 -25.79
C ARG A 128 5.63 -1.36 -26.36
N GLU A 129 6.03 -2.31 -25.52
CA GLU A 129 6.53 -3.63 -25.94
C GLU A 129 5.49 -4.42 -26.73
N ARG A 130 4.21 -4.36 -26.33
CA ARG A 130 3.12 -5.01 -27.06
C ARG A 130 2.81 -4.31 -28.39
N LEU A 131 2.88 -2.98 -28.44
CA LEU A 131 2.75 -2.22 -29.68
C LEU A 131 3.91 -2.53 -30.63
N GLU A 132 5.15 -2.57 -30.14
CA GLU A 132 6.33 -2.89 -30.93
C GLU A 132 6.20 -4.24 -31.64
N ARG A 133 5.71 -5.26 -30.93
CA ARG A 133 5.45 -6.58 -31.52
C ARG A 133 4.36 -6.54 -32.59
N ALA A 134 3.41 -5.62 -32.49
CA ALA A 134 2.26 -5.56 -33.37
C ALA A 134 2.44 -4.68 -34.59
N ILE A 135 3.06 -3.49 -34.45
CA ILE A 135 3.20 -2.49 -35.52
C ILE A 135 4.66 -2.19 -35.90
N GLY A 136 5.60 -2.85 -35.27
CA GLY A 136 7.04 -2.65 -35.46
C GLY A 136 7.65 -1.57 -34.58
N PRO A 137 8.99 -1.58 -34.37
CA PRO A 137 9.66 -0.69 -33.40
C PRO A 137 9.60 0.79 -33.81
N GLU A 138 9.67 1.11 -35.11
CA GLU A 138 9.68 2.47 -35.61
C GLU A 138 8.35 3.18 -35.35
N ASP A 139 7.23 2.55 -35.72
CA ASP A 139 5.89 3.07 -35.51
C ASP A 139 5.55 3.11 -33.99
N ALA A 140 5.88 2.06 -33.26
CA ALA A 140 5.61 1.99 -31.82
C ALA A 140 6.34 3.08 -31.02
N SER A 141 7.58 3.43 -31.43
CA SER A 141 8.35 4.50 -30.79
C SER A 141 7.74 5.89 -30.98
N SER A 142 6.97 6.05 -32.04
CA SER A 142 6.30 7.31 -32.39
C SER A 142 4.99 7.53 -31.63
N VAL A 143 4.36 6.46 -31.10
CA VAL A 143 3.18 6.56 -30.23
C VAL A 143 3.56 7.19 -28.89
N TRP A 144 2.77 8.14 -28.41
CA TRP A 144 2.98 8.74 -27.08
C TRP A 144 2.41 7.85 -25.96
N ALA A 145 3.07 6.74 -25.68
CA ALA A 145 2.70 5.81 -24.63
C ALA A 145 3.50 6.10 -23.34
N TYR A 146 2.93 6.88 -22.41
CA TYR A 146 3.63 7.43 -21.25
C TYR A 146 2.73 7.45 -19.99
N THR A 147 3.38 7.68 -18.83
CA THR A 147 2.65 8.07 -17.62
C THR A 147 2.19 9.53 -17.74
N PHE A 148 1.20 9.93 -16.91
CA PHE A 148 0.77 11.34 -16.81
C PHE A 148 1.95 12.29 -16.67
N HIS A 149 2.82 12.06 -15.72
CA HIS A 149 3.98 12.92 -15.46
C HIS A 149 4.94 12.98 -16.64
N THR A 150 5.25 11.84 -17.25
CA THR A 150 6.17 11.81 -18.40
C THR A 150 5.59 12.55 -19.61
N ALA A 151 4.30 12.41 -19.88
CA ALA A 151 3.63 13.15 -20.96
C ALA A 151 3.64 14.67 -20.69
N CYS A 152 3.30 15.08 -19.46
CA CYS A 152 3.35 16.48 -19.03
C CYS A 152 4.77 17.06 -19.11
N LEU A 153 5.79 16.34 -18.65
CA LEU A 153 7.19 16.79 -18.72
C LEU A 153 7.63 17.08 -20.16
N ARG A 154 7.19 16.28 -21.13
CA ARG A 154 7.48 16.54 -22.56
C ARG A 154 6.82 17.81 -23.05
N ILE A 155 5.59 18.08 -22.63
CA ILE A 155 4.86 19.32 -22.95
C ILE A 155 5.54 20.52 -22.30
N LEU A 156 5.88 20.41 -21.01
CA LEU A 156 6.53 21.49 -20.25
C LEU A 156 7.90 21.84 -20.80
N ARG A 157 8.76 20.86 -21.13
CA ARG A 157 10.08 21.15 -21.69
C ARG A 157 10.05 21.94 -22.99
N SER A 158 8.93 21.89 -23.71
CA SER A 158 8.76 22.67 -24.94
C SER A 158 8.17 24.07 -24.68
N ASN A 159 7.36 24.24 -23.61
CA ASN A 159 6.48 25.41 -23.49
C ASN A 159 6.53 26.14 -22.16
N ILE A 160 7.28 25.66 -21.15
CA ILE A 160 7.25 26.20 -19.79
C ILE A 160 7.80 27.62 -19.67
N ASP A 161 8.58 28.07 -20.67
CA ASP A 161 9.05 29.45 -20.79
C ASP A 161 7.90 30.46 -20.85
N ARG A 162 6.71 30.06 -21.28
CA ARG A 162 5.46 30.86 -21.23
C ARG A 162 5.06 31.23 -19.81
N LEU A 163 5.42 30.44 -18.80
CA LEU A 163 5.13 30.67 -17.39
C LEU A 163 6.31 31.31 -16.64
N GLY A 164 7.36 31.74 -17.33
CA GLY A 164 8.52 32.40 -16.73
C GLY A 164 9.62 31.48 -16.19
N TYR A 165 9.51 30.17 -16.47
CA TYR A 165 10.57 29.20 -16.14
C TYR A 165 11.53 29.00 -17.32
N ASN A 166 12.75 28.55 -17.04
CA ASN A 166 13.64 28.04 -18.08
C ASN A 166 13.32 26.59 -18.42
N LYS A 167 13.50 26.20 -19.68
CA LYS A 167 13.23 24.82 -20.14
C LYS A 167 14.09 23.75 -19.46
N SER A 168 15.21 24.14 -18.84
CA SER A 168 16.11 23.30 -18.05
C SER A 168 15.76 23.24 -16.56
N PHE A 169 14.47 23.32 -16.22
CA PHE A 169 14.01 23.28 -14.83
C PHE A 169 14.38 21.96 -14.11
N THR A 170 14.55 22.06 -12.81
CA THR A 170 14.82 20.94 -11.90
C THR A 170 13.52 20.39 -11.32
N ILE A 171 13.48 19.09 -11.01
CA ILE A 171 12.35 18.47 -10.31
C ILE A 171 12.78 18.23 -8.88
N TYR A 172 12.04 18.82 -7.93
CA TYR A 172 12.29 18.68 -6.50
C TYR A 172 11.55 17.45 -5.96
N ASP A 173 12.27 16.69 -5.14
CA ASP A 173 11.70 15.56 -4.40
C ASP A 173 11.04 16.02 -3.09
N GLU A 174 10.52 15.05 -2.32
CA GLU A 174 9.87 15.33 -1.02
C GLU A 174 10.81 15.97 0.01
N ASP A 175 12.10 15.66 -0.01
CA ASP A 175 13.04 16.22 0.94
C ASP A 175 13.45 17.63 0.54
N ASP A 176 13.52 17.91 -0.75
CA ASP A 176 13.74 19.27 -1.26
C ASP A 176 12.54 20.18 -0.93
N LYS A 177 11.29 19.68 -1.15
CA LYS A 177 10.07 20.41 -0.73
C LYS A 177 10.09 20.75 0.75
N LYS A 178 10.45 19.79 1.62
CA LYS A 178 10.57 20.05 3.08
C LYS A 178 11.59 21.12 3.41
N ARG A 179 12.74 21.15 2.71
CA ARG A 179 13.76 22.19 2.92
C ARG A 179 13.23 23.57 2.56
N VAL A 180 12.52 23.69 1.42
CA VAL A 180 11.90 24.95 1.00
C VAL A 180 10.86 25.43 2.02
N ILE A 181 9.94 24.53 2.44
CA ILE A 181 8.92 24.87 3.44
C ILE A 181 9.56 25.29 4.78
N ARG A 182 10.58 24.59 5.27
CA ARG A 182 11.31 24.99 6.51
C ARG A 182 11.94 26.38 6.38
N ALA A 183 12.52 26.70 5.25
CA ALA A 183 13.07 28.02 5.01
C ALA A 183 11.96 29.10 5.09
N ILE A 184 10.81 28.85 4.45
CA ILE A 184 9.67 29.76 4.48
C ILE A 184 9.11 29.93 5.90
N LEU A 185 8.98 28.84 6.67
CA LEU A 185 8.51 28.90 8.05
C LEU A 185 9.44 29.75 8.92
N LYS A 186 10.75 29.58 8.76
CA LYS A 186 11.76 30.37 9.44
C LYS A 186 11.65 31.87 9.08
N ASP A 187 11.46 32.21 7.80
CA ASP A 187 11.33 33.59 7.33
C ASP A 187 10.02 34.25 7.80
N LEU A 188 9.00 33.46 8.07
CA LEU A 188 7.70 33.90 8.61
C LEU A 188 7.64 33.91 10.14
N ASP A 189 8.72 33.49 10.82
CA ASP A 189 8.78 33.29 12.27
C ASP A 189 7.64 32.38 12.79
N LEU A 190 7.37 31.29 12.04
CA LEU A 190 6.35 30.30 12.35
C LEU A 190 7.02 29.06 12.97
N ASP A 191 6.38 28.53 14.03
CA ASP A 191 6.86 27.33 14.71
C ASP A 191 6.63 26.08 13.84
N GLU A 192 7.70 25.33 13.52
CA GLU A 192 7.63 24.07 12.76
C GLU A 192 6.79 22.98 13.46
N LYS A 193 6.58 23.08 14.77
CA LYS A 193 5.72 22.15 15.51
C LYS A 193 4.24 22.42 15.27
N VAL A 194 3.87 23.66 14.98
CA VAL A 194 2.50 24.07 14.66
C VAL A 194 2.22 23.93 13.17
N PHE A 195 3.23 24.29 12.34
CA PHE A 195 3.17 24.23 10.88
C PHE A 195 4.12 23.14 10.37
N GLU A 196 3.81 21.88 10.66
CA GLU A 196 4.68 20.78 10.27
C GLU A 196 4.86 20.75 8.74
N PRO A 197 6.12 20.74 8.24
CA PRO A 197 6.40 20.83 6.81
C PRO A 197 5.65 19.81 5.95
N ARG A 198 5.51 18.56 6.44
CA ARG A 198 4.78 17.51 5.70
C ARG A 198 3.28 17.79 5.63
N GLN A 199 2.68 18.24 6.71
CA GLN A 199 1.27 18.61 6.75
C GLN A 199 0.97 19.77 5.79
N VAL A 200 1.85 20.80 5.80
CA VAL A 200 1.76 21.94 4.90
C VAL A 200 1.90 21.49 3.44
N ILE A 201 2.90 20.66 3.12
CA ILE A 201 3.10 20.07 1.79
C ILE A 201 1.85 19.29 1.36
N GLY A 202 1.32 18.44 2.24
CA GLY A 202 0.11 17.66 1.93
C GLY A 202 -1.12 18.53 1.66
N MET A 203 -1.24 19.70 2.29
CA MET A 203 -2.31 20.66 1.99
C MET A 203 -2.10 21.35 0.63
N ILE A 204 -0.86 21.72 0.31
CA ILE A 204 -0.50 22.33 -0.98
C ILE A 204 -0.71 21.31 -2.10
N SER A 205 -0.28 20.07 -1.92
CA SER A 205 -0.45 18.97 -2.88
C SER A 205 -1.93 18.74 -3.20
N ARG A 206 -2.78 18.61 -2.17
CA ARG A 206 -4.23 18.50 -2.36
C ARG A 206 -4.86 19.69 -3.08
N ALA A 207 -4.36 20.90 -2.83
CA ALA A 207 -4.81 22.10 -3.56
C ALA A 207 -4.41 22.02 -5.05
N LYS A 208 -3.19 21.57 -5.34
CA LYS A 208 -2.71 21.37 -6.72
C LYS A 208 -3.48 20.26 -7.45
N ASP A 209 -3.83 19.17 -6.77
CA ASP A 209 -4.65 18.08 -7.33
C ASP A 209 -6.02 18.52 -7.85
N ILE A 210 -6.57 19.59 -7.28
CA ILE A 210 -7.83 20.20 -7.71
C ILE A 210 -7.64 21.54 -8.41
N LEU A 211 -6.41 21.83 -8.88
CA LEU A 211 -6.04 23.03 -9.64
C LEU A 211 -6.25 24.36 -8.88
N GLN A 212 -6.22 24.35 -7.56
CA GLN A 212 -6.31 25.58 -6.76
C GLN A 212 -4.98 26.32 -6.75
N THR A 213 -4.97 27.56 -7.24
CA THR A 213 -3.84 28.47 -7.07
C THR A 213 -3.73 28.93 -5.61
N PRO A 214 -2.58 29.50 -5.21
CA PRO A 214 -2.47 30.13 -3.88
C PRO A 214 -3.56 31.15 -3.58
N ALA A 215 -4.05 31.87 -4.60
CA ALA A 215 -5.12 32.85 -4.45
C ALA A 215 -6.47 32.17 -4.19
N ASP A 216 -6.78 31.10 -4.94
CA ASP A 216 -8.01 30.31 -4.74
C ASP A 216 -8.03 29.64 -3.37
N PHE A 217 -6.89 29.09 -2.94
CA PHE A 217 -6.75 28.51 -1.62
C PHE A 217 -6.95 29.56 -0.52
N ALA A 218 -6.36 30.76 -0.67
CA ALA A 218 -6.52 31.85 0.27
C ALA A 218 -7.99 32.32 0.38
N ALA A 219 -8.71 32.36 -0.73
CA ALA A 219 -10.13 32.76 -0.74
C ALA A 219 -11.03 31.78 0.06
N GLN A 220 -10.60 30.53 0.21
CA GLN A 220 -11.36 29.48 0.89
C GLN A 220 -10.96 29.27 2.37
N THR A 221 -10.08 30.08 2.91
CA THR A 221 -9.60 29.92 4.30
C THR A 221 -10.64 30.32 5.36
N ASN A 222 -11.70 31.05 4.97
CA ASN A 222 -12.79 31.52 5.86
C ASN A 222 -12.30 32.19 7.14
N GLY A 223 -11.09 32.78 7.14
CA GLY A 223 -10.49 33.45 8.29
C GLY A 223 -9.89 32.50 9.33
N GLU A 224 -9.83 31.20 9.08
CA GLU A 224 -9.13 30.25 9.91
C GLU A 224 -7.61 30.56 9.92
N PHE A 225 -7.04 30.81 11.10
CA PHE A 225 -5.65 31.26 11.25
C PHE A 225 -4.65 30.29 10.60
N PHE A 226 -4.76 28.99 10.90
CA PHE A 226 -3.85 27.98 10.37
C PHE A 226 -3.90 27.93 8.84
N ARG A 227 -5.09 27.81 8.25
CA ARG A 227 -5.26 27.77 6.79
C ARG A 227 -4.83 29.07 6.10
N SER A 228 -5.06 30.23 6.74
CA SER A 228 -4.60 31.52 6.21
C SER A 228 -3.06 31.61 6.18
N LYS A 229 -2.39 31.05 7.20
CA LYS A 229 -0.93 30.94 7.19
C LYS A 229 -0.42 29.96 6.15
N VAL A 230 -1.08 28.82 5.98
CA VAL A 230 -0.75 27.86 4.91
C VAL A 230 -0.93 28.52 3.53
N ALA A 231 -1.96 29.35 3.31
CA ALA A 231 -2.12 30.12 2.08
C ALA A 231 -0.93 31.07 1.81
N GLU A 232 -0.42 31.73 2.86
CA GLU A 232 0.76 32.59 2.76
C GLU A 232 2.01 31.79 2.44
N ILE A 233 2.18 30.62 3.09
CA ILE A 233 3.29 29.70 2.84
C ILE A 233 3.22 29.19 1.40
N TYR A 234 2.03 28.78 0.91
CA TYR A 234 1.84 28.29 -0.45
C TYR A 234 2.22 29.34 -1.48
N ARG A 235 1.81 30.60 -1.28
CA ARG A 235 2.19 31.71 -2.17
C ARG A 235 3.70 31.94 -2.22
N ARG A 236 4.40 31.85 -1.06
CA ARG A 236 5.86 31.96 -1.00
C ARG A 236 6.55 30.76 -1.60
N TYR A 237 5.98 29.56 -1.41
CA TYR A 237 6.47 28.32 -1.98
C TYR A 237 6.50 28.40 -3.50
N GLU A 238 5.39 28.75 -4.13
CA GLU A 238 5.31 28.91 -5.59
C GLU A 238 6.32 29.95 -6.10
N LYS A 239 6.50 31.04 -5.35
CA LYS A 239 7.47 32.08 -5.71
C LYS A 239 8.90 31.54 -5.65
N GLN A 240 9.28 30.86 -4.57
CA GLN A 240 10.63 30.29 -4.41
C GLN A 240 10.90 29.18 -5.44
N MET A 241 9.90 28.34 -5.74
CA MET A 241 10.01 27.32 -6.78
C MET A 241 10.28 27.96 -8.16
N CYS A 242 9.58 29.03 -8.49
CA CYS A 242 9.80 29.77 -9.73
C CYS A 242 11.19 30.42 -9.77
N GLU A 243 11.61 31.09 -8.69
CA GLU A 243 12.94 31.71 -8.57
C GLU A 243 14.09 30.68 -8.68
N ALA A 244 13.90 29.48 -8.12
CA ALA A 244 14.84 28.37 -8.20
C ALA A 244 14.78 27.63 -9.56
N ASN A 245 13.88 28.03 -10.45
CA ASN A 245 13.59 27.29 -11.69
C ASN A 245 13.33 25.79 -11.43
N ALA A 246 12.49 25.50 -10.42
CA ALA A 246 12.18 24.15 -9.96
C ALA A 246 10.67 23.89 -9.97
N LEU A 247 10.30 22.65 -10.20
CA LEU A 247 8.93 22.13 -10.12
C LEU A 247 8.89 20.97 -9.15
N ASP A 248 7.80 20.78 -8.44
CA ASP A 248 7.50 19.52 -7.76
C ASP A 248 6.67 18.57 -8.66
N PHE A 249 6.40 17.36 -8.16
CA PHE A 249 5.62 16.38 -8.91
C PHE A 249 4.21 16.86 -9.23
N ASP A 250 3.57 17.59 -8.32
CA ASP A 250 2.22 18.10 -8.50
C ASP A 250 2.21 19.24 -9.53
N ASP A 251 3.27 20.06 -9.53
CA ASP A 251 3.47 21.13 -10.52
C ASP A 251 3.54 20.62 -11.95
N ILE A 252 4.11 19.44 -12.17
CA ILE A 252 4.25 18.87 -13.51
C ILE A 252 2.88 18.78 -14.21
N ILE A 253 1.84 18.36 -13.50
CA ILE A 253 0.48 18.29 -14.04
C ILE A 253 -0.17 19.65 -14.03
N MET A 254 -0.14 20.36 -12.89
CA MET A 254 -0.81 21.65 -12.72
C MET A 254 -0.30 22.70 -13.72
N LYS A 255 1.02 22.85 -13.89
CA LYS A 255 1.59 23.82 -14.85
C LYS A 255 1.33 23.43 -16.30
N THR A 256 1.26 22.12 -16.62
CA THR A 256 0.83 21.68 -17.96
C THR A 256 -0.62 22.10 -18.23
N VAL A 257 -1.52 21.88 -17.27
CA VAL A 257 -2.91 22.33 -17.39
C VAL A 257 -2.97 23.85 -17.55
N GLN A 258 -2.23 24.59 -16.74
CA GLN A 258 -2.17 26.04 -16.80
C GLN A 258 -1.73 26.53 -18.20
N ILE A 259 -0.65 25.95 -18.77
CA ILE A 259 -0.21 26.31 -20.13
C ILE A 259 -1.30 26.03 -21.17
N LEU A 260 -1.96 24.89 -21.08
CA LEU A 260 -3.02 24.53 -22.04
C LEU A 260 -4.29 25.38 -21.87
N GLN A 261 -4.53 25.95 -20.69
CA GLN A 261 -5.66 26.86 -20.45
C GLN A 261 -5.35 28.28 -20.88
N GLU A 262 -4.16 28.80 -20.61
CA GLU A 262 -3.80 30.19 -20.82
C GLU A 262 -3.28 30.49 -22.24
N PHE A 263 -2.69 29.49 -22.92
CA PHE A 263 -2.04 29.69 -24.22
C PHE A 263 -2.74 28.90 -25.33
N ASP A 264 -3.63 29.56 -26.06
CA ASP A 264 -4.46 28.97 -27.12
C ASP A 264 -3.64 28.34 -28.25
N ASP A 265 -2.51 28.93 -28.60
CA ASP A 265 -1.59 28.42 -29.63
C ASP A 265 -0.99 27.06 -29.23
N VAL A 266 -0.58 26.92 -27.97
CA VAL A 266 -0.05 25.67 -27.43
C VAL A 266 -1.16 24.62 -27.34
N ARG A 267 -2.32 24.99 -26.80
CA ARG A 267 -3.49 24.10 -26.72
C ARG A 267 -3.88 23.57 -28.09
N THR A 268 -4.06 24.46 -29.08
CA THR A 268 -4.43 24.10 -30.45
C THR A 268 -3.39 23.20 -31.11
N TYR A 269 -2.08 23.43 -30.85
CA TYR A 269 -1.03 22.55 -31.35
C TYR A 269 -1.19 21.11 -30.84
N TYR A 270 -1.37 20.89 -29.53
CA TYR A 270 -1.52 19.56 -28.97
C TYR A 270 -2.86 18.92 -29.32
N GLN A 271 -3.95 19.70 -29.42
CA GLN A 271 -5.25 19.23 -29.88
C GLN A 271 -5.22 18.75 -31.34
N ASN A 272 -4.48 19.43 -32.19
CA ASN A 272 -4.28 19.00 -33.59
C ASN A 272 -3.32 17.81 -33.69
N LYS A 273 -2.33 17.76 -32.82
CA LYS A 273 -1.35 16.66 -32.79
C LYS A 273 -1.98 15.35 -32.34
N PHE A 274 -2.77 15.36 -31.27
CA PHE A 274 -3.36 14.15 -30.70
C PHE A 274 -4.79 13.96 -31.20
N ARG A 275 -4.91 13.28 -32.34
CA ARG A 275 -6.22 12.90 -32.90
C ARG A 275 -6.94 11.90 -31.99
N TYR A 276 -6.19 11.03 -31.28
CA TYR A 276 -6.73 10.02 -30.38
C TYR A 276 -6.07 10.10 -29.00
N VAL A 277 -6.88 10.26 -27.98
CA VAL A 277 -6.45 10.30 -26.57
C VAL A 277 -6.97 9.08 -25.86
N MET A 278 -6.08 8.26 -25.26
CA MET A 278 -6.42 7.04 -24.57
C MET A 278 -5.91 7.07 -23.14
N VAL A 279 -6.71 6.61 -22.19
CA VAL A 279 -6.35 6.60 -20.77
C VAL A 279 -6.71 5.25 -20.16
N ASP A 280 -5.73 4.60 -19.55
CA ASP A 280 -5.92 3.38 -18.76
C ASP A 280 -6.15 3.71 -17.28
N GLU A 281 -6.82 2.81 -16.55
CA GLU A 281 -7.13 2.94 -15.10
C GLU A 281 -7.82 4.28 -14.75
N TYR A 282 -8.73 4.73 -15.59
CA TYR A 282 -9.36 6.06 -15.49
C TYR A 282 -10.04 6.35 -14.15
N GLN A 283 -10.49 5.34 -13.41
CA GLN A 283 -11.09 5.45 -12.07
C GLN A 283 -10.12 5.96 -10.99
N ASP A 284 -8.81 5.95 -11.27
CA ASP A 284 -7.79 6.41 -10.33
C ASP A 284 -7.32 7.86 -10.60
N THR A 285 -7.96 8.55 -11.55
CA THR A 285 -7.62 9.94 -11.89
C THR A 285 -8.10 10.94 -10.83
N ASN A 286 -7.26 11.96 -10.55
CA ASN A 286 -7.66 13.15 -9.81
C ASN A 286 -8.25 14.22 -10.73
N HIS A 287 -8.69 15.34 -10.17
CA HIS A 287 -9.32 16.42 -10.95
C HIS A 287 -8.36 17.08 -11.95
N ALA A 288 -7.10 17.33 -11.57
CA ALA A 288 -6.11 17.94 -12.46
C ALA A 288 -5.82 17.06 -13.68
N GLN A 289 -5.72 15.75 -13.49
CA GLN A 289 -5.54 14.77 -14.56
C GLN A 289 -6.76 14.72 -15.49
N TYR A 290 -7.97 14.75 -14.93
CA TYR A 290 -9.20 14.83 -15.70
C TYR A 290 -9.23 16.08 -16.59
N VAL A 291 -8.91 17.26 -16.05
CA VAL A 291 -8.89 18.51 -16.82
C VAL A 291 -7.83 18.46 -17.92
N LEU A 292 -6.64 17.94 -17.63
CA LEU A 292 -5.57 17.72 -18.62
C LEU A 292 -6.05 16.90 -19.82
N ILE A 293 -6.66 15.73 -19.53
CA ILE A 293 -7.18 14.84 -20.57
C ILE A 293 -8.25 15.53 -21.41
N SER A 294 -9.17 16.24 -20.76
CA SER A 294 -10.25 16.97 -21.42
C SER A 294 -9.71 18.06 -22.36
N LEU A 295 -8.67 18.79 -21.94
CA LEU A 295 -8.02 19.80 -22.76
C LEU A 295 -7.32 19.20 -23.99
N LEU A 296 -6.62 18.08 -23.83
CA LEU A 296 -5.95 17.39 -24.92
C LEU A 296 -6.95 16.82 -25.93
N ALA A 297 -8.07 16.26 -25.45
CA ALA A 297 -9.09 15.65 -26.29
C ALA A 297 -9.98 16.68 -27.02
N GLY A 298 -9.90 17.96 -26.66
CA GLY A 298 -10.84 19.00 -27.10
C GLY A 298 -10.89 19.26 -28.60
N GLY A 299 -9.86 18.87 -29.38
CA GLY A 299 -9.81 19.08 -30.82
C GLY A 299 -10.72 18.13 -31.60
N TYR A 300 -10.52 16.83 -31.44
CA TYR A 300 -11.26 15.80 -32.18
C TYR A 300 -12.32 15.09 -31.35
N GLN A 301 -12.28 15.22 -30.05
CA GLN A 301 -13.13 14.50 -29.10
C GLN A 301 -13.04 12.97 -29.19
N ASN A 302 -11.99 12.45 -29.79
CA ASN A 302 -11.70 11.00 -29.85
C ASN A 302 -10.97 10.57 -28.58
N ILE A 303 -11.68 10.60 -27.48
CA ILE A 303 -11.19 10.15 -26.18
C ILE A 303 -11.71 8.76 -25.88
N CYS A 304 -10.80 7.85 -25.53
CA CYS A 304 -11.13 6.52 -25.05
C CYS A 304 -10.56 6.33 -23.64
N VAL A 305 -11.43 6.14 -22.66
CA VAL A 305 -11.02 5.84 -21.29
C VAL A 305 -11.40 4.42 -20.94
N VAL A 306 -10.47 3.71 -20.32
CA VAL A 306 -10.67 2.34 -19.82
C VAL A 306 -10.55 2.36 -18.31
N GLY A 307 -11.49 1.74 -17.62
CA GLY A 307 -11.47 1.71 -16.17
C GLY A 307 -12.45 0.74 -15.56
N ASP A 308 -12.31 0.56 -14.27
CA ASP A 308 -13.15 -0.26 -13.42
C ASP A 308 -13.53 0.52 -12.17
N ASP A 309 -14.74 1.06 -12.13
CA ASP A 309 -15.27 1.81 -10.98
C ASP A 309 -15.25 0.99 -9.69
N ASP A 310 -15.36 -0.36 -9.78
CA ASP A 310 -15.26 -1.26 -8.65
C ASP A 310 -13.81 -1.49 -8.16
N GLN A 311 -12.80 -0.96 -8.86
CA GLN A 311 -11.39 -0.99 -8.47
C GLN A 311 -10.80 0.41 -8.13
N SER A 312 -11.64 1.41 -7.90
CA SER A 312 -11.22 2.73 -7.42
C SER A 312 -10.88 2.67 -5.93
N ILE A 313 -9.57 2.58 -5.60
CA ILE A 313 -9.04 2.36 -4.25
C ILE A 313 -7.92 3.33 -3.86
N TYR A 314 -7.79 4.48 -4.56
CA TYR A 314 -6.75 5.48 -4.33
C TYR A 314 -7.30 6.87 -3.97
N LYS A 315 -8.47 6.94 -3.30
CA LYS A 315 -9.05 8.19 -2.79
C LYS A 315 -8.07 8.95 -1.90
N PHE A 316 -7.31 8.24 -1.07
CA PHE A 316 -6.28 8.81 -0.21
C PHE A 316 -5.12 9.50 -0.97
N ARG A 317 -4.98 9.25 -2.28
CA ARG A 317 -4.07 9.93 -3.21
C ARG A 317 -4.76 10.96 -4.11
N GLY A 318 -5.93 11.44 -3.73
CA GLY A 318 -6.67 12.44 -4.50
C GLY A 318 -7.50 11.89 -5.66
N ALA A 319 -7.51 10.56 -5.91
CA ALA A 319 -8.37 9.97 -6.92
C ALA A 319 -9.85 10.22 -6.62
N THR A 320 -10.62 10.50 -7.67
CA THR A 320 -12.07 10.67 -7.53
C THR A 320 -12.83 9.77 -8.48
N ILE A 321 -13.63 8.88 -7.92
CA ILE A 321 -14.49 7.97 -8.68
C ILE A 321 -15.52 8.73 -9.55
N THR A 322 -15.82 9.97 -9.19
CA THR A 322 -16.77 10.81 -9.93
C THR A 322 -16.38 10.96 -11.40
N ASN A 323 -15.08 11.00 -11.72
CA ASN A 323 -14.61 11.13 -13.09
C ASN A 323 -15.15 10.01 -14.00
N ILE A 324 -15.07 8.74 -13.56
CA ILE A 324 -15.58 7.62 -14.35
C ILE A 324 -17.11 7.51 -14.28
N LEU A 325 -17.71 7.81 -13.14
CA LEU A 325 -19.16 7.75 -12.97
C LEU A 325 -19.89 8.79 -13.83
N GLU A 326 -19.31 9.97 -14.01
CA GLU A 326 -19.92 11.10 -14.72
C GLU A 326 -19.37 11.30 -16.14
N PHE A 327 -18.60 10.38 -16.68
CA PHE A 327 -17.98 10.50 -18.00
C PHE A 327 -19.01 10.87 -19.09
N GLU A 328 -20.16 10.22 -19.13
CA GLU A 328 -21.23 10.46 -20.12
C GLU A 328 -21.89 11.85 -19.97
N LYS A 329 -21.84 12.43 -18.75
CA LYS A 329 -22.32 13.81 -18.55
C LYS A 329 -21.29 14.84 -19.03
N GLN A 330 -20.01 14.50 -18.91
CA GLN A 330 -18.90 15.39 -19.27
C GLN A 330 -18.64 15.38 -20.78
N PHE A 331 -18.74 14.22 -21.42
CA PHE A 331 -18.56 14.05 -22.85
C PHE A 331 -19.88 13.74 -23.53
N ARG A 332 -20.40 14.70 -24.31
CA ARG A 332 -21.64 14.52 -25.05
C ARG A 332 -21.49 13.40 -26.08
N ASN A 333 -22.52 12.61 -26.26
CA ASN A 333 -22.57 11.47 -27.18
C ASN A 333 -21.50 10.37 -26.86
N ALA A 334 -21.09 10.28 -25.61
CA ALA A 334 -20.19 9.20 -25.21
C ALA A 334 -20.90 7.84 -25.34
N THR A 335 -20.17 6.90 -25.90
CA THR A 335 -20.56 5.49 -25.93
C THR A 335 -19.95 4.77 -24.74
N THR A 336 -20.72 3.89 -24.08
CA THR A 336 -20.22 3.04 -22.99
C THR A 336 -20.31 1.57 -23.39
N ILE A 337 -19.17 0.90 -23.41
CA ILE A 337 -19.07 -0.54 -23.69
C ILE A 337 -18.64 -1.23 -22.40
N ARG A 338 -19.33 -2.33 -22.03
CA ARG A 338 -19.03 -3.12 -20.83
C ARG A 338 -18.29 -4.39 -21.18
N LEU A 339 -17.12 -4.61 -20.53
CA LEU A 339 -16.38 -5.85 -20.62
C LEU A 339 -16.58 -6.64 -19.33
N GLU A 340 -17.52 -7.58 -19.35
CA GLU A 340 -17.94 -8.35 -18.18
C GLU A 340 -17.40 -9.78 -18.19
N GLN A 341 -16.94 -10.30 -19.33
CA GLN A 341 -16.33 -11.62 -19.41
C GLN A 341 -14.92 -11.59 -18.77
N ASN A 342 -14.75 -12.39 -17.73
CA ASN A 342 -13.49 -12.55 -17.02
C ASN A 342 -12.75 -13.80 -17.52
N TYR A 343 -11.45 -13.67 -17.77
CA TYR A 343 -10.57 -14.75 -18.23
C TYR A 343 -9.59 -15.24 -17.16
N ARG A 344 -9.62 -14.61 -15.98
CA ARG A 344 -8.67 -14.86 -14.88
C ARG A 344 -9.16 -15.90 -13.91
N SER A 345 -10.31 -15.67 -13.32
CA SER A 345 -10.83 -16.36 -12.13
C SER A 345 -11.91 -17.39 -12.48
N THR A 346 -12.17 -18.30 -11.55
CA THR A 346 -13.29 -19.25 -11.63
C THR A 346 -14.62 -18.56 -11.32
N ASP A 347 -15.73 -19.20 -11.68
CA ASP A 347 -17.08 -18.70 -11.45
C ASP A 347 -17.40 -18.50 -9.96
N VAL A 348 -16.92 -19.38 -9.07
CA VAL A 348 -17.12 -19.27 -7.62
C VAL A 348 -16.49 -17.98 -7.07
N ILE A 349 -15.25 -17.70 -7.46
CA ILE A 349 -14.55 -16.48 -7.05
C ILE A 349 -15.28 -15.22 -7.55
N LEU A 350 -15.72 -15.22 -8.81
CA LEU A 350 -16.41 -14.07 -9.39
C LEU A 350 -17.79 -13.86 -8.79
N ASN A 351 -18.54 -14.92 -8.51
CA ASN A 351 -19.84 -14.80 -7.85
C ASN A 351 -19.71 -14.21 -6.45
N ALA A 352 -18.65 -14.57 -5.71
CA ALA A 352 -18.35 -13.96 -4.43
C ALA A 352 -17.97 -12.48 -4.58
N ALA A 353 -17.10 -12.14 -5.53
CA ALA A 353 -16.72 -10.76 -5.78
C ALA A 353 -17.94 -9.88 -6.18
N ASN A 354 -18.80 -10.39 -7.06
CA ASN A 354 -20.04 -9.75 -7.46
C ASN A 354 -20.99 -9.55 -6.25
N ALA A 355 -21.12 -10.56 -5.38
CA ALA A 355 -21.98 -10.47 -4.20
C ALA A 355 -21.51 -9.38 -3.24
N VAL A 356 -20.21 -9.31 -2.97
CA VAL A 356 -19.63 -8.27 -2.10
C VAL A 356 -19.85 -6.88 -2.71
N ILE A 357 -19.46 -6.67 -3.97
CA ILE A 357 -19.45 -5.33 -4.57
C ILE A 357 -20.85 -4.78 -4.87
N ARG A 358 -21.87 -5.63 -4.99
CA ARG A 358 -23.28 -5.20 -5.15
C ARG A 358 -23.80 -4.33 -4.01
N ASN A 359 -23.20 -4.42 -2.83
CA ASN A 359 -23.58 -3.62 -1.67
C ASN A 359 -23.12 -2.14 -1.76
N ASN A 360 -22.28 -1.79 -2.73
CA ASN A 360 -21.94 -0.40 -3.02
C ASN A 360 -23.04 0.26 -3.86
N ILE A 361 -23.37 1.52 -3.51
CA ILE A 361 -24.40 2.31 -4.21
C ILE A 361 -23.77 3.08 -5.37
N ASN A 362 -22.58 3.66 -5.12
CA ASN A 362 -21.90 4.51 -6.11
C ASN A 362 -21.11 3.66 -7.10
N ARG A 363 -21.82 3.09 -8.10
CA ARG A 363 -21.24 2.28 -9.17
C ARG A 363 -22.05 2.31 -10.45
N LYS A 364 -21.38 2.03 -11.59
CA LYS A 364 -22.06 1.95 -12.92
C LYS A 364 -22.80 0.63 -13.16
N GLY A 365 -22.67 -0.33 -12.28
CA GLY A 365 -23.39 -1.62 -12.36
C GLY A 365 -22.92 -2.48 -13.53
N LYS A 366 -21.98 -3.38 -13.23
CA LYS A 366 -21.54 -4.49 -14.11
C LYS A 366 -21.54 -5.76 -13.31
N GLU A 367 -21.59 -6.90 -13.99
CA GLU A 367 -21.57 -8.23 -13.38
C GLU A 367 -20.58 -9.13 -14.11
N LEU A 368 -19.55 -9.55 -13.39
CA LEU A 368 -18.53 -10.41 -13.99
C LEU A 368 -19.04 -11.83 -14.17
N TRP A 369 -18.72 -12.42 -15.31
CA TRP A 369 -18.98 -13.83 -15.60
C TRP A 369 -17.77 -14.47 -16.28
N THR A 370 -17.69 -15.82 -16.25
CA THR A 370 -16.59 -16.57 -16.83
C THR A 370 -17.06 -17.91 -17.42
N GLU A 371 -16.29 -18.42 -18.37
CA GLU A 371 -16.44 -19.78 -18.89
C GLU A 371 -15.75 -20.83 -18.01
N ARG A 372 -14.90 -20.41 -17.06
CA ARG A 372 -14.20 -21.29 -16.11
C ARG A 372 -15.17 -21.75 -15.02
N LYS A 373 -15.95 -22.78 -15.33
CA LYS A 373 -16.97 -23.34 -14.43
C LYS A 373 -16.37 -24.36 -13.46
N ASN A 374 -17.12 -24.65 -12.40
CA ASN A 374 -16.79 -25.63 -11.37
C ASN A 374 -15.50 -25.25 -10.58
N GLY A 375 -15.34 -23.99 -10.22
CA GLY A 375 -14.29 -23.57 -9.31
C GLY A 375 -14.46 -24.15 -7.91
N ASP A 376 -13.34 -24.29 -7.19
CA ASP A 376 -13.37 -24.70 -5.78
C ASP A 376 -14.11 -23.65 -4.94
N LYS A 377 -14.77 -24.10 -3.87
CA LYS A 377 -15.37 -23.20 -2.89
C LYS A 377 -14.31 -22.34 -2.23
N ILE A 378 -14.72 -21.15 -1.82
CA ILE A 378 -13.87 -20.26 -1.04
C ILE A 378 -13.68 -20.83 0.36
N HIS A 379 -12.44 -20.99 0.79
CA HIS A 379 -12.13 -21.47 2.13
C HIS A 379 -12.17 -20.30 3.12
N LEU A 380 -13.14 -20.34 4.05
CA LEU A 380 -13.22 -19.39 5.15
C LEU A 380 -12.78 -20.08 6.45
N HIS A 381 -11.59 -19.71 6.92
CA HIS A 381 -11.01 -20.31 8.12
C HIS A 381 -10.98 -19.31 9.28
N GLN A 382 -11.66 -19.64 10.34
CA GLN A 382 -11.57 -18.95 11.61
C GLN A 382 -10.62 -19.68 12.55
N ALA A 383 -9.53 -19.03 12.91
CA ALA A 383 -8.53 -19.51 13.86
C ALA A 383 -8.84 -18.98 15.27
N ASN A 384 -8.39 -19.70 16.31
CA ASN A 384 -8.58 -19.27 17.69
C ASN A 384 -7.81 -17.97 18.02
N ASN A 385 -6.64 -17.79 17.40
CA ASN A 385 -5.80 -16.63 17.55
C ASN A 385 -4.94 -16.38 16.29
N GLN A 386 -4.20 -15.31 16.30
CA GLN A 386 -3.32 -14.90 15.19
C GLN A 386 -2.20 -15.90 14.87
N ASP A 387 -1.71 -16.62 15.87
CA ASP A 387 -0.67 -17.63 15.71
C ASP A 387 -1.24 -18.84 14.93
N ALA A 388 -2.42 -19.31 15.31
CA ALA A 388 -3.11 -20.38 14.61
C ALA A 388 -3.56 -19.99 13.20
N GLU A 389 -3.85 -18.70 12.95
CA GLU A 389 -4.11 -18.18 11.58
C GLU A 389 -2.86 -18.30 10.71
N ALA A 390 -1.70 -17.85 11.20
CA ALA A 390 -0.44 -17.90 10.46
C ALA A 390 0.02 -19.37 10.25
N GLU A 391 -0.14 -20.23 11.26
CA GLU A 391 0.15 -21.66 11.17
C GLU A 391 -0.72 -22.33 10.10
N TYR A 392 -2.02 -22.04 10.05
CA TYR A 392 -2.93 -22.56 9.03
C TYR A 392 -2.51 -22.15 7.62
N ILE A 393 -2.16 -20.87 7.42
CA ILE A 393 -1.68 -20.40 6.10
C ILE A 393 -0.42 -21.16 5.70
N ALA A 394 0.56 -21.30 6.61
CA ALA A 394 1.79 -22.03 6.36
C ALA A 394 1.53 -23.50 6.00
N GLN A 395 0.68 -24.20 6.78
CA GLN A 395 0.32 -25.61 6.54
C GLN A 395 -0.32 -25.84 5.15
N VAL A 396 -1.29 -24.98 4.77
CA VAL A 396 -1.94 -25.08 3.45
C VAL A 396 -0.94 -24.89 2.32
N ILE A 397 -0.01 -23.93 2.46
CA ILE A 397 1.04 -23.72 1.45
C ILE A 397 1.95 -24.93 1.36
N GLU A 398 2.44 -25.44 2.48
CA GLU A 398 3.32 -26.63 2.49
C GLU A 398 2.62 -27.88 1.92
N GLU A 399 1.35 -28.09 2.20
CA GLU A 399 0.55 -29.20 1.66
C GLU A 399 0.48 -29.10 0.14
N GLN A 400 0.12 -27.92 -0.41
CA GLN A 400 0.03 -27.76 -1.85
C GLN A 400 1.39 -27.81 -2.56
N VAL A 401 2.47 -27.31 -1.92
CA VAL A 401 3.81 -27.43 -2.47
C VAL A 401 4.27 -28.89 -2.50
N ARG A 402 3.94 -29.68 -1.47
CA ARG A 402 4.18 -31.15 -1.52
C ARG A 402 3.42 -31.83 -2.65
N ASP A 403 2.26 -31.31 -3.02
CA ASP A 403 1.42 -31.79 -4.13
C ASP A 403 1.87 -31.25 -5.50
N GLY A 404 2.95 -30.45 -5.56
CA GLY A 404 3.61 -30.00 -6.78
C GLY A 404 3.32 -28.56 -7.19
N ALA A 405 2.76 -27.73 -6.32
CA ALA A 405 2.68 -26.29 -6.54
C ALA A 405 4.04 -25.60 -6.26
N HIS A 406 4.25 -24.42 -6.82
CA HIS A 406 5.40 -23.58 -6.53
C HIS A 406 5.07 -22.53 -5.46
N TYR A 407 6.05 -22.10 -4.66
CA TYR A 407 5.83 -21.03 -3.69
C TYR A 407 5.36 -19.73 -4.35
N SER A 408 5.81 -19.46 -5.57
CA SER A 408 5.39 -18.30 -6.39
C SER A 408 3.92 -18.35 -6.86
N ASP A 409 3.23 -19.49 -6.71
CA ASP A 409 1.79 -19.61 -6.96
C ASP A 409 0.94 -18.94 -5.88
N PHE A 410 1.53 -18.64 -4.71
CA PHE A 410 0.81 -18.16 -3.54
C PHE A 410 1.04 -16.68 -3.29
N ALA A 411 -0.04 -15.99 -2.92
CA ALA A 411 0.04 -14.63 -2.37
C ALA A 411 -0.75 -14.52 -1.07
N VAL A 412 -0.17 -13.83 -0.09
CA VAL A 412 -0.85 -13.48 1.16
C VAL A 412 -1.10 -11.97 1.17
N LEU A 413 -2.38 -11.61 1.15
CA LEU A 413 -2.86 -10.24 1.11
C LEU A 413 -3.40 -9.83 2.47
N TYR A 414 -3.02 -8.65 2.93
CA TYR A 414 -3.51 -8.08 4.19
C TYR A 414 -3.83 -6.60 4.03
N ARG A 415 -4.69 -6.07 4.92
CA ARG A 415 -5.08 -4.66 4.90
C ARG A 415 -3.95 -3.74 5.36
N ASN A 416 -3.26 -4.13 6.42
CA ASN A 416 -2.18 -3.38 7.06
C ASN A 416 -0.93 -4.24 7.19
N ASN A 417 0.23 -3.60 7.08
CA ASN A 417 1.53 -4.27 7.26
C ASN A 417 1.74 -4.85 8.67
N ILE A 418 0.94 -4.46 9.64
CA ILE A 418 0.97 -5.03 11.00
C ILE A 418 0.74 -6.54 10.97
N LEU A 419 -0.16 -7.01 10.09
CA LEU A 419 -0.50 -8.43 9.98
C LEU A 419 0.62 -9.28 9.40
N SER A 420 1.56 -8.69 8.63
CA SER A 420 2.67 -9.44 8.06
C SER A 420 3.59 -10.05 9.11
N ASN A 421 3.85 -9.29 10.18
CA ASN A 421 4.80 -9.66 11.23
C ASN A 421 4.61 -11.09 11.78
N ASN A 422 3.38 -11.45 12.12
CA ASN A 422 3.10 -12.77 12.66
C ASN A 422 3.25 -13.88 11.61
N ILE A 423 2.84 -13.60 10.36
CA ILE A 423 2.95 -14.53 9.23
C ILE A 423 4.41 -14.73 8.86
N GLU A 424 5.21 -13.65 8.79
CA GLU A 424 6.65 -13.66 8.54
C GLU A 424 7.38 -14.57 9.53
N ARG A 425 7.06 -14.42 10.83
CA ARG A 425 7.64 -15.27 11.88
C ARG A 425 7.35 -16.75 11.67
N TYR A 426 6.11 -17.11 11.32
CA TYR A 426 5.75 -18.50 11.05
C TYR A 426 6.39 -19.04 9.78
N PHE A 427 6.46 -18.26 8.72
CA PHE A 427 7.13 -18.66 7.47
C PHE A 427 8.62 -18.89 7.69
N SER A 428 9.29 -18.00 8.44
CA SER A 428 10.70 -18.18 8.80
C SER A 428 10.92 -19.44 9.64
N GLN A 429 10.03 -19.73 10.63
CA GLN A 429 10.11 -20.95 11.44
C GLN A 429 9.87 -22.23 10.64
N ALA A 430 8.97 -22.21 9.67
CA ALA A 430 8.66 -23.33 8.79
C ALA A 430 9.64 -23.46 7.61
N GLY A 431 10.55 -22.51 7.41
CA GLY A 431 11.45 -22.49 6.27
C GLY A 431 10.77 -22.23 4.93
N ILE A 432 9.59 -21.59 4.94
CA ILE A 432 8.88 -21.18 3.73
C ILE A 432 9.53 -19.93 3.17
N PRO A 433 10.05 -19.94 1.93
CA PRO A 433 10.61 -18.75 1.31
C PRO A 433 9.52 -17.75 1.00
N TYR A 434 9.68 -16.50 1.43
CA TYR A 434 8.72 -15.44 1.18
C TYR A 434 9.40 -14.11 0.85
N ARG A 435 8.64 -13.20 0.27
CA ARG A 435 9.07 -11.83 -0.02
C ARG A 435 7.94 -10.84 0.20
N ILE A 436 8.24 -9.70 0.83
CA ILE A 436 7.31 -8.60 0.95
C ILE A 436 7.39 -7.68 -0.27
N TYR A 437 6.34 -7.71 -1.08
CA TYR A 437 6.26 -6.93 -2.32
C TYR A 437 6.09 -5.44 -2.03
N LYS A 438 7.03 -4.62 -2.52
CA LYS A 438 7.09 -3.16 -2.28
C LYS A 438 7.11 -2.77 -0.79
N GLY A 439 7.58 -3.63 0.06
CA GLY A 439 7.73 -3.41 1.50
C GLY A 439 9.11 -3.82 1.98
N ARG A 440 9.38 -3.51 3.23
CA ARG A 440 10.50 -4.08 4.00
C ARG A 440 9.90 -5.02 5.03
N ASP A 441 10.61 -6.07 5.35
CA ASP A 441 10.26 -7.00 6.41
C ASP A 441 10.07 -6.24 7.72
N PHE A 442 9.19 -6.72 8.58
CA PHE A 442 8.80 -6.00 9.79
C PHE A 442 10.02 -5.59 10.62
N PHE A 443 10.94 -6.55 10.85
CA PHE A 443 12.13 -6.32 11.68
C PHE A 443 13.21 -5.47 10.99
N SER A 444 13.18 -5.34 9.66
CA SER A 444 14.10 -4.49 8.90
C SER A 444 13.65 -3.03 8.79
N ARG A 445 12.43 -2.71 9.23
CA ARG A 445 11.89 -1.33 9.21
C ARG A 445 12.68 -0.42 10.13
N ALA A 446 12.92 0.82 9.68
CA ALA A 446 13.78 1.77 10.37
C ALA A 446 13.33 2.04 11.82
N GLU A 447 12.03 2.25 12.03
CA GLU A 447 11.42 2.51 13.33
C GLU A 447 11.52 1.30 14.28
N ILE A 448 11.44 0.10 13.74
CA ILE A 448 11.60 -1.14 14.52
C ILE A 448 13.07 -1.33 14.91
N ARG A 449 13.98 -1.14 13.95
CA ARG A 449 15.44 -1.15 14.24
C ARG A 449 15.84 -0.08 15.24
N ASP A 450 15.19 1.11 15.25
CA ASP A 450 15.43 2.15 16.24
C ASP A 450 15.00 1.68 17.63
N MET A 451 13.81 1.08 17.76
CA MET A 451 13.32 0.59 19.04
C MET A 451 14.15 -0.58 19.57
N PHE A 452 14.57 -1.51 18.72
CA PHE A 452 15.54 -2.54 19.11
C PHE A 452 16.87 -1.94 19.55
N ALA A 453 17.36 -0.91 18.88
CA ALA A 453 18.59 -0.24 19.29
C ALA A 453 18.47 0.38 20.69
N TYR A 454 17.30 0.96 21.03
CA TYR A 454 17.03 1.41 22.41
C TYR A 454 17.09 0.24 23.41
N LEU A 455 16.39 -0.84 23.13
CA LEU A 455 16.37 -2.02 24.01
C LEU A 455 17.77 -2.62 24.20
N TRP A 456 18.54 -2.73 23.09
CA TRP A 456 19.93 -3.20 23.17
C TRP A 456 20.85 -2.28 23.96
N VAL A 457 20.73 -0.95 23.81
CA VAL A 457 21.55 0.01 24.57
C VAL A 457 21.18 0.00 26.05
N VAL A 458 19.91 -0.23 26.38
CA VAL A 458 19.50 -0.45 27.78
C VAL A 458 20.15 -1.72 28.34
N GLN A 459 20.17 -2.81 27.57
CA GLN A 459 20.84 -4.05 27.97
C GLN A 459 22.37 -3.92 28.03
N ASN A 460 22.97 -3.26 27.03
CA ASN A 460 24.42 -3.08 26.91
C ASN A 460 24.73 -1.68 26.39
N PRO A 461 25.03 -0.69 27.26
CA PRO A 461 25.35 0.68 26.84
C PRO A 461 26.71 0.82 26.15
N ALA A 462 27.57 -0.22 26.19
CA ALA A 462 28.85 -0.22 25.48
C ALA A 462 28.71 -0.60 23.98
N ASP A 463 27.49 -0.83 23.49
CA ASP A 463 27.23 -1.03 22.07
C ASP A 463 27.20 0.30 21.31
N ASP A 464 28.37 0.75 20.92
CA ASP A 464 28.54 2.04 20.24
C ASP A 464 27.76 2.14 18.91
N LEU A 465 27.57 1.02 18.19
CA LEU A 465 26.86 1.00 16.92
C LEU A 465 25.40 1.38 17.13
N ARG A 466 24.75 0.72 18.08
CA ARG A 466 23.34 0.95 18.39
C ARG A 466 23.14 2.26 19.14
N LEU A 467 24.10 2.65 19.99
CA LEU A 467 24.11 3.92 20.68
C LEU A 467 24.11 5.11 19.69
N LYS A 468 25.02 5.08 18.69
CA LYS A 468 25.06 6.09 17.62
C LYS A 468 23.79 6.19 16.80
N ARG A 469 23.10 5.07 16.62
CA ARG A 469 21.82 5.03 15.91
C ARG A 469 20.74 5.85 16.63
N ILE A 470 20.64 5.75 17.96
CA ILE A 470 19.52 6.33 18.73
C ILE A 470 19.82 7.66 19.40
N ILE A 471 21.09 8.04 19.57
CA ILE A 471 21.45 9.24 20.35
C ILE A 471 20.77 10.53 19.85
N ASN A 472 20.50 10.64 18.57
CA ASN A 472 19.79 11.76 17.95
C ASN A 472 18.48 11.35 17.23
N VAL A 473 17.90 10.23 17.60
CA VAL A 473 16.60 9.75 17.09
C VAL A 473 15.69 9.45 18.30
N PRO A 474 14.67 10.28 18.56
CA PRO A 474 14.32 11.56 17.90
C PRO A 474 15.38 12.65 18.02
N ALA A 475 15.23 13.73 17.25
CA ALA A 475 16.23 14.80 17.17
C ALA A 475 16.46 15.47 18.53
N ARG A 476 17.73 15.43 19.04
CA ARG A 476 18.14 15.98 20.34
C ARG A 476 19.18 17.11 20.23
N LYS A 477 19.38 17.63 19.00
CA LYS A 477 20.42 18.63 18.70
C LYS A 477 21.87 18.12 18.93
N ILE A 478 22.07 16.80 18.82
CA ILE A 478 23.37 16.15 18.88
C ILE A 478 23.77 15.84 17.43
N GLY A 479 24.59 16.68 16.84
CA GLY A 479 25.02 16.51 15.44
C GLY A 479 26.11 15.45 15.26
N ALA A 480 26.26 14.94 14.03
CA ALA A 480 27.26 13.92 13.68
C ALA A 480 28.69 14.30 14.12
N LYS A 481 29.09 15.58 13.95
CA LYS A 481 30.41 16.08 14.39
C LYS A 481 30.60 15.97 15.88
N SER A 482 29.54 16.15 16.68
CA SER A 482 29.64 16.03 18.14
C SER A 482 29.81 14.56 18.57
N ILE A 483 29.17 13.65 17.84
CA ILE A 483 29.32 12.21 18.05
C ILE A 483 30.75 11.77 17.71
N GLU A 484 31.27 12.19 16.57
CA GLU A 484 32.63 11.92 16.13
C GLU A 484 33.67 12.46 17.13
N THR A 485 33.47 13.66 17.67
CA THR A 485 34.33 14.21 18.71
C THR A 485 34.26 13.39 20.00
N ALA A 486 33.09 12.94 20.41
CA ALA A 486 32.92 12.04 21.57
C ALA A 486 33.61 10.69 21.37
N GLU A 487 33.55 10.12 20.16
CA GLU A 487 34.30 8.89 19.81
C GLU A 487 35.82 9.09 19.94
N GLN A 488 36.32 10.22 19.48
CA GLN A 488 37.75 10.54 19.61
C GLN A 488 38.18 10.67 21.09
N GLU A 489 37.38 11.34 21.91
CA GLU A 489 37.65 11.44 23.35
C GLU A 489 37.57 10.06 24.04
N ALA A 490 36.61 9.21 23.69
CA ALA A 490 36.49 7.83 24.19
C ALA A 490 37.72 7.00 23.83
N ALA A 491 38.20 7.09 22.61
CA ALA A 491 39.39 6.39 22.14
C ALA A 491 40.68 6.89 22.87
N LEU A 492 40.78 8.20 23.09
CA LEU A 492 41.92 8.81 23.80
C LEU A 492 41.93 8.41 25.28
N ALA A 493 40.76 8.34 25.90
CA ALA A 493 40.65 8.02 27.33
C ALA A 493 40.62 6.49 27.59
N GLY A 494 40.43 5.65 26.56
CA GLY A 494 40.32 4.20 26.70
C GLY A 494 39.04 3.75 27.42
N ILE A 495 37.96 4.51 27.29
CA ILE A 495 36.65 4.26 27.89
C ILE A 495 35.57 4.15 26.80
N SER A 496 34.35 3.69 27.15
CA SER A 496 33.24 3.57 26.20
C SER A 496 32.72 4.93 25.75
N LEU A 497 32.13 4.99 24.56
CA LEU A 497 31.47 6.20 24.07
C LEU A 497 30.36 6.65 25.03
N PHE A 498 29.64 5.71 25.63
CA PHE A 498 28.58 6.00 26.58
C PHE A 498 29.08 6.72 27.84
N GLU A 499 30.25 6.31 28.38
CA GLU A 499 30.87 7.00 29.52
C GLU A 499 31.25 8.42 29.19
N VAL A 500 31.74 8.70 27.98
CA VAL A 500 32.01 10.08 27.52
C VAL A 500 30.73 10.89 27.42
N ILE A 501 29.62 10.27 26.92
CA ILE A 501 28.29 10.89 26.81
C ILE A 501 27.74 11.24 28.20
N GLU A 502 27.90 10.38 29.20
CA GLU A 502 27.45 10.62 30.57
C GLU A 502 28.18 11.78 31.25
N HIS A 503 29.42 11.99 30.89
CA HIS A 503 30.31 13.01 31.47
C HIS A 503 30.78 14.07 30.46
N ALA A 504 29.95 14.32 29.43
CA ALA A 504 30.29 15.17 28.30
C ALA A 504 30.70 16.59 28.70
N SER A 505 30.23 17.10 29.81
CA SER A 505 30.67 18.42 30.38
C SER A 505 32.12 18.43 30.84
N SER A 506 32.75 17.26 31.09
CA SER A 506 34.17 17.17 31.47
C SER A 506 35.09 17.35 30.25
N TYR A 507 34.57 17.34 29.05
CA TYR A 507 35.31 17.46 27.80
C TYR A 507 35.06 18.83 27.15
N PRO A 508 36.05 19.76 27.14
CA PRO A 508 35.90 21.10 26.55
C PRO A 508 35.51 21.06 25.06
N SER A 509 35.95 20.03 24.33
CA SER A 509 35.62 19.75 22.92
C SER A 509 34.13 19.53 22.65
N LEU A 510 33.38 19.06 23.66
CA LEU A 510 31.96 18.76 23.61
C LEU A 510 31.04 19.84 24.18
N SER A 511 31.59 20.96 24.63
CA SER A 511 30.87 22.01 25.39
C SER A 511 29.49 22.42 24.80
N ARG A 512 29.36 22.45 23.48
CA ARG A 512 28.09 22.84 22.80
C ARG A 512 26.99 21.77 22.91
N SER A 513 27.36 20.50 22.92
CA SER A 513 26.44 19.36 22.95
C SER A 513 26.39 18.65 24.30
N ALA A 514 27.28 18.99 25.22
CA ALA A 514 27.44 18.33 26.52
C ALA A 514 26.11 18.15 27.28
N ALA A 515 25.35 19.22 27.47
CA ALA A 515 24.09 19.16 28.19
C ALA A 515 23.03 18.27 27.52
N ALA A 516 23.06 18.16 26.18
CA ALA A 516 22.15 17.27 25.44
C ALA A 516 22.61 15.80 25.55
N MET A 517 23.91 15.55 25.45
CA MET A 517 24.51 14.22 25.63
C MET A 517 24.26 13.68 27.03
N GLU A 518 24.54 14.45 28.06
CA GLU A 518 24.29 14.04 29.45
C GLU A 518 22.83 13.79 29.77
N ARG A 519 21.90 14.56 29.17
CA ARG A 519 20.47 14.28 29.31
C ARG A 519 20.12 12.92 28.69
N PHE A 520 20.69 12.63 27.52
CA PHE A 520 20.51 11.32 26.88
C PHE A 520 21.12 10.19 27.73
N GLY A 521 22.36 10.36 28.24
CA GLY A 521 23.00 9.38 29.11
C GLY A 521 22.18 9.10 30.36
N ARG A 522 21.71 10.15 31.06
CA ARG A 522 20.80 9.99 32.22
C ARG A 522 19.51 9.25 31.87
N MET A 523 18.92 9.51 30.70
CA MET A 523 17.71 8.82 30.23
C MET A 523 17.98 7.32 30.07
N ILE A 524 19.06 6.91 29.45
CA ILE A 524 19.43 5.49 29.31
C ILE A 524 19.66 4.86 30.68
N ARG A 525 20.35 5.54 31.61
CA ARG A 525 20.53 5.04 32.98
C ARG A 525 19.22 4.85 33.71
N THR A 526 18.27 5.77 33.51
CA THR A 526 16.93 5.62 34.07
C THR A 526 16.27 4.36 33.54
N PHE A 527 16.33 4.09 32.24
CA PHE A 527 15.75 2.87 31.64
C PHE A 527 16.45 1.60 32.17
N GLN A 528 17.77 1.62 32.39
CA GLN A 528 18.49 0.50 33.00
C GLN A 528 17.99 0.21 34.43
N GLN A 529 17.81 1.26 35.23
CA GLN A 529 17.26 1.12 36.58
C GLN A 529 15.81 0.62 36.55
N GLU A 530 15.00 1.13 35.62
CA GLU A 530 13.59 0.71 35.43
C GLU A 530 13.50 -0.74 34.95
N ALA A 531 14.43 -1.22 34.14
CA ALA A 531 14.48 -2.62 33.69
C ALA A 531 14.67 -3.63 34.85
N GLU A 532 15.13 -3.19 36.02
CA GLU A 532 15.21 -4.05 37.22
C GLU A 532 13.85 -4.27 37.88
N PHE A 533 12.86 -3.39 37.63
CA PHE A 533 11.57 -3.39 38.35
C PHE A 533 10.35 -3.51 37.44
N LEU A 534 10.48 -3.11 36.17
CA LEU A 534 9.40 -3.17 35.19
C LEU A 534 9.46 -4.49 34.41
N ASN A 535 8.31 -4.98 33.99
CA ASN A 535 8.29 -6.05 32.99
C ASN A 535 8.66 -5.50 31.60
N LEU A 536 8.95 -6.40 30.63
CA LEU A 536 9.40 -5.99 29.30
C LEU A 536 8.42 -5.06 28.56
N SER A 537 7.13 -5.30 28.69
CA SER A 537 6.10 -4.47 28.04
C SER A 537 6.01 -3.08 28.67
N GLU A 538 6.15 -2.98 29.98
CA GLU A 538 6.17 -1.71 30.69
C GLU A 538 7.46 -0.93 30.40
N LEU A 539 8.61 -1.62 30.40
CA LEU A 539 9.89 -1.01 30.03
C LEU A 539 9.85 -0.46 28.59
N TYR A 540 9.27 -1.21 27.69
CA TYR A 540 9.10 -0.77 26.30
C TYR A 540 8.24 0.49 26.19
N GLU A 541 7.14 0.57 26.92
CA GLU A 541 6.29 1.78 26.97
C GLU A 541 7.04 2.98 27.53
N GLU A 542 7.78 2.80 28.63
CA GLU A 542 8.59 3.87 29.23
C GLU A 542 9.67 4.38 28.24
N ILE A 543 10.33 3.47 27.52
CA ILE A 543 11.30 3.83 26.48
C ILE A 543 10.60 4.63 25.38
N LEU A 544 9.47 4.15 24.88
CA LEU A 544 8.74 4.78 23.77
C LEU A 544 8.26 6.20 24.14
N GLU A 545 7.82 6.40 25.38
CA GLU A 545 7.31 7.67 25.87
C GLU A 545 8.46 8.64 26.26
N LYS A 546 9.33 8.24 27.19
CA LYS A 546 10.38 9.13 27.72
C LYS A 546 11.48 9.45 26.74
N SER A 547 11.70 8.61 25.71
CA SER A 547 12.60 8.94 24.61
C SER A 547 12.05 10.05 23.72
N GLY A 548 10.72 10.28 23.75
CA GLY A 548 10.02 11.18 22.82
C GLY A 548 9.76 10.57 21.45
N TYR A 549 9.97 9.27 21.28
CA TYR A 549 9.83 8.60 19.98
C TYR A 549 8.37 8.56 19.52
N ARG A 550 7.44 8.26 20.44
CA ARG A 550 5.99 8.33 20.18
C ARG A 550 5.56 9.71 19.74
N ASP A 551 5.95 10.74 20.50
CA ASP A 551 5.59 12.12 20.21
C ASP A 551 6.11 12.56 18.85
N ALA A 552 7.35 12.19 18.51
CA ALA A 552 7.96 12.51 17.23
C ALA A 552 7.25 11.84 16.02
N LEU A 553 6.63 10.66 16.22
CA LEU A 553 5.79 10.02 15.21
C LEU A 553 4.38 10.61 15.17
N MET A 554 3.82 11.00 16.32
CA MET A 554 2.49 11.62 16.41
C MET A 554 2.47 13.06 15.90
N GLU A 555 3.56 13.81 16.09
CA GLU A 555 3.72 15.18 15.57
C GLU A 555 3.60 15.25 14.03
N LYS A 556 3.87 14.12 13.35
CA LYS A 556 3.83 14.00 11.90
C LYS A 556 2.52 13.35 11.46
N ASP A 557 1.45 14.09 11.32
CA ASP A 557 0.11 13.57 10.96
C ASP A 557 -0.01 13.15 9.47
N ASP A 558 1.01 12.44 8.95
CA ASP A 558 1.03 11.83 7.63
C ASP A 558 0.81 10.31 7.69
N GLU A 559 0.46 9.69 6.58
CA GLU A 559 0.17 8.25 6.49
C GLU A 559 1.40 7.39 6.81
N ASP A 560 2.60 7.83 6.40
CA ASP A 560 3.86 7.13 6.68
C ASP A 560 4.15 7.12 8.20
N SER A 561 4.00 8.24 8.87
CA SER A 561 4.22 8.34 10.32
C SER A 561 3.17 7.60 11.13
N ARG A 562 1.91 7.58 10.66
CA ARG A 562 0.85 6.73 11.25
C ARG A 562 1.18 5.25 11.08
N SER A 563 1.65 4.84 9.90
CA SER A 563 2.08 3.47 9.67
C SER A 563 3.28 3.08 10.52
N ARG A 564 4.27 3.98 10.68
CA ARG A 564 5.41 3.75 11.57
C ARG A 564 5.00 3.67 13.04
N LEU A 565 4.08 4.51 13.47
CA LEU A 565 3.53 4.45 14.83
C LEU A 565 2.82 3.12 15.05
N ASP A 566 1.99 2.69 14.10
CA ASP A 566 1.32 1.39 14.13
C ASP A 566 2.34 0.25 14.26
N ASN A 567 3.44 0.29 13.50
CA ASN A 567 4.53 -0.70 13.59
C ASN A 567 5.19 -0.73 14.97
N VAL A 568 5.54 0.44 15.51
CA VAL A 568 6.17 0.55 16.84
C VAL A 568 5.20 0.08 17.94
N MET A 569 3.92 0.39 17.81
CA MET A 569 2.90 -0.12 18.76
C MET A 569 2.72 -1.63 18.64
N GLU A 570 2.88 -2.20 17.44
CA GLU A 570 2.78 -3.65 17.22
C GLU A 570 4.00 -4.41 17.77
N LEU A 571 5.19 -3.82 17.80
CA LEU A 571 6.35 -4.44 18.48
C LEU A 571 6.04 -4.74 19.95
N LYS A 572 5.19 -3.92 20.59
CA LYS A 572 4.68 -4.22 21.92
C LYS A 572 3.86 -5.52 21.98
N SER A 573 3.07 -5.81 20.94
CA SER A 573 2.32 -7.07 20.86
C SER A 573 3.26 -8.27 20.84
N ASN A 574 4.39 -8.18 20.12
CA ASN A 574 5.42 -9.22 20.13
C ASN A 574 6.04 -9.42 21.51
N ILE A 575 6.35 -8.32 22.20
CA ILE A 575 6.89 -8.36 23.57
C ILE A 575 5.90 -9.05 24.53
N VAL A 576 4.61 -8.68 24.46
CA VAL A 576 3.58 -9.28 25.31
C VAL A 576 3.41 -10.77 24.99
N THR A 577 3.36 -11.13 23.71
CA THR A 577 3.28 -12.53 23.27
C THR A 577 4.49 -13.35 23.76
N TYR A 578 5.70 -12.76 23.67
CA TYR A 578 6.91 -13.39 24.21
C TYR A 578 6.80 -13.62 25.72
N MET A 579 6.33 -12.62 26.48
CA MET A 579 6.14 -12.73 27.92
C MET A 579 5.12 -13.79 28.32
N GLU A 580 4.05 -13.97 27.54
CA GLU A 580 3.02 -14.98 27.76
C GLU A 580 3.51 -16.41 27.52
N LYS A 581 4.48 -16.59 26.59
CA LYS A 581 5.05 -17.89 26.21
C LYS A 581 6.22 -18.34 27.08
N ASN A 582 6.90 -17.40 27.71
CA ASN A 582 8.13 -17.67 28.45
C ASN A 582 7.93 -17.50 29.96
N GLU A 583 8.35 -18.50 30.72
CA GLU A 583 8.29 -18.48 32.19
C GLU A 583 9.28 -17.48 32.82
N GLU A 584 10.41 -17.22 32.17
CA GLU A 584 11.46 -16.27 32.60
C GLU A 584 11.70 -15.20 31.50
N PRO A 585 10.76 -14.27 31.27
CA PRO A 585 10.89 -13.29 30.20
C PRO A 585 11.87 -12.18 30.59
N THR A 586 13.13 -12.32 30.19
CA THR A 586 14.16 -11.30 30.40
C THR A 586 14.40 -10.50 29.14
N LEU A 587 14.88 -9.24 29.29
CA LEU A 587 15.24 -8.40 28.15
C LEU A 587 16.32 -9.06 27.28
N ALA A 588 17.35 -9.65 27.92
CA ALA A 588 18.41 -10.34 27.22
C ALA A 588 17.89 -11.50 26.36
N ALA A 589 17.08 -12.39 26.93
CA ALA A 589 16.54 -13.55 26.22
C ALA A 589 15.57 -13.13 25.09
N PHE A 590 14.78 -12.08 25.29
CA PHE A 590 13.94 -11.52 24.23
C PHE A 590 14.78 -11.01 23.06
N LEU A 591 15.85 -10.25 23.34
CA LEU A 591 16.71 -9.70 22.32
C LEU A 591 17.50 -10.78 21.57
N GLU A 592 17.92 -11.84 22.26
CA GLU A 592 18.57 -13.01 21.64
C GLU A 592 17.59 -13.75 20.70
N GLU A 593 16.34 -13.98 21.14
CA GLU A 593 15.33 -14.61 20.28
C GLU A 593 15.06 -13.77 19.04
N MET A 594 14.94 -12.45 19.19
CA MET A 594 14.66 -11.55 18.07
C MET A 594 15.86 -11.41 17.11
N ALA A 595 17.09 -11.52 17.59
CA ALA A 595 18.29 -11.49 16.74
C ALA A 595 18.31 -12.66 15.74
N LEU A 596 17.80 -13.84 16.14
CA LEU A 596 17.71 -15.00 15.25
C LEU A 596 16.73 -14.82 14.09
N TYR A 597 15.74 -13.92 14.22
CA TYR A 597 14.81 -13.61 13.13
C TYR A 597 15.37 -12.58 12.15
N THR A 598 16.26 -11.68 12.61
CA THR A 598 16.81 -10.61 11.76
C THR A 598 17.93 -11.08 10.85
N ASP A 599 18.70 -12.10 11.25
CA ASP A 599 19.84 -12.59 10.47
C ASP A 599 19.44 -13.51 9.30
N ALA A 600 18.20 -14.03 9.29
CA ALA A 600 17.70 -14.90 8.22
C ALA A 600 17.29 -14.14 6.94
N ASP A 601 17.16 -12.80 6.99
CA ASP A 601 16.53 -11.99 5.95
C ASP A 601 17.52 -11.15 5.10
N GLU A 602 18.84 -11.23 5.29
CA GLU A 602 19.84 -10.37 4.62
C GLU A 602 20.30 -10.85 3.23
N ASP A 603 19.84 -12.00 2.73
CA ASP A 603 20.17 -12.44 1.37
C ASP A 603 19.42 -11.60 0.31
N GLU A 604 20.19 -10.97 -0.58
CA GLU A 604 19.66 -10.24 -1.76
C GLU A 604 18.80 -11.17 -2.62
N GLN A 605 17.49 -11.00 -2.55
CA GLN A 605 16.53 -11.86 -3.23
C GLN A 605 16.38 -11.44 -4.69
N GLU A 606 16.68 -12.34 -5.59
CA GLU A 606 16.44 -12.16 -7.03
C GLU A 606 14.92 -12.12 -7.34
N ASP A 607 14.50 -11.29 -8.30
CA ASP A 607 13.09 -11.07 -8.67
C ASP A 607 12.39 -12.35 -9.20
N ASP A 608 13.13 -13.38 -9.61
CA ASP A 608 12.64 -14.64 -10.18
C ASP A 608 12.68 -15.84 -9.20
N ALA A 609 12.94 -15.61 -7.91
CA ALA A 609 12.98 -16.70 -6.93
C ALA A 609 11.59 -17.29 -6.66
N ASP A 610 11.53 -18.62 -6.45
CA ASP A 610 10.30 -19.33 -6.09
C ASP A 610 9.92 -19.04 -4.63
N GLN A 611 9.11 -17.99 -4.41
CA GLN A 611 8.80 -17.44 -3.09
C GLN A 611 7.32 -17.03 -2.98
N VAL A 612 6.75 -17.19 -1.79
CA VAL A 612 5.42 -16.67 -1.46
C VAL A 612 5.46 -15.14 -1.45
N LEU A 613 4.55 -14.49 -2.18
CA LEU A 613 4.46 -13.04 -2.17
C LEU A 613 3.51 -12.54 -1.07
N MET A 614 4.01 -11.71 -0.19
CA MET A 614 3.25 -11.06 0.87
C MET A 614 3.10 -9.58 0.58
N MET A 615 1.88 -9.03 0.68
CA MET A 615 1.66 -7.62 0.36
C MET A 615 0.35 -7.07 0.91
N THR A 616 0.24 -5.74 0.94
CA THR A 616 -1.05 -5.13 1.19
C THR A 616 -2.00 -5.34 0.01
N MET A 617 -3.31 -5.39 0.27
CA MET A 617 -4.34 -5.51 -0.77
C MET A 617 -4.24 -4.39 -1.81
N HIS A 618 -3.81 -3.17 -1.43
CA HIS A 618 -3.57 -2.06 -2.36
C HIS A 618 -2.42 -2.36 -3.33
N SER A 619 -1.35 -2.95 -2.83
CA SER A 619 -0.19 -3.31 -3.66
C SER A 619 -0.49 -4.46 -4.63
N ALA A 620 -1.50 -5.27 -4.33
CA ALA A 620 -1.94 -6.38 -5.18
C ALA A 620 -2.72 -5.93 -6.42
N LYS A 621 -3.13 -4.64 -6.50
CA LYS A 621 -3.81 -4.11 -7.70
C LYS A 621 -2.91 -4.27 -8.92
N GLY A 622 -3.47 -4.84 -10.00
CA GLY A 622 -2.75 -5.15 -11.24
C GLY A 622 -2.05 -6.51 -11.26
N LEU A 623 -1.90 -7.18 -10.10
CA LEU A 623 -1.31 -8.52 -10.01
C LEU A 623 -2.38 -9.62 -10.02
N GLU A 624 -1.93 -10.90 -10.16
CA GLU A 624 -2.83 -12.06 -10.16
C GLU A 624 -2.06 -13.34 -9.83
N PHE A 625 -2.65 -14.20 -9.00
CA PHE A 625 -2.01 -15.38 -8.46
C PHE A 625 -2.93 -16.61 -8.56
N PRO A 626 -2.36 -17.82 -8.74
CA PRO A 626 -3.15 -19.05 -8.69
C PRO A 626 -3.94 -19.22 -7.39
N VAL A 627 -3.28 -18.99 -6.25
CA VAL A 627 -3.85 -19.13 -4.90
C VAL A 627 -3.63 -17.84 -4.11
N VAL A 628 -4.70 -17.32 -3.51
CA VAL A 628 -4.66 -16.08 -2.72
C VAL A 628 -5.20 -16.33 -1.33
N PHE A 629 -4.45 -15.91 -0.32
CA PHE A 629 -4.91 -15.77 1.06
C PHE A 629 -5.23 -14.31 1.33
N VAL A 630 -6.38 -14.05 1.94
CA VAL A 630 -6.77 -12.73 2.46
C VAL A 630 -6.84 -12.85 3.98
N ALA A 631 -5.76 -12.39 4.64
CA ALA A 631 -5.59 -12.53 6.07
C ALA A 631 -6.21 -11.37 6.86
N GLY A 632 -6.69 -11.66 8.06
CA GLY A 632 -7.26 -10.65 8.95
C GLY A 632 -8.65 -10.17 8.51
N MET A 633 -9.51 -11.06 8.04
CA MET A 633 -10.91 -10.78 7.68
C MET A 633 -11.77 -10.54 8.93
N GLU A 634 -11.51 -9.42 9.60
CA GLU A 634 -12.09 -9.06 10.90
C GLU A 634 -12.62 -7.63 10.90
N ASP A 635 -13.86 -7.40 11.38
CA ASP A 635 -14.41 -6.04 11.54
C ASP A 635 -13.51 -5.21 12.47
N GLY A 636 -13.15 -4.01 12.02
CA GLY A 636 -12.20 -3.13 12.68
C GLY A 636 -10.76 -3.22 12.16
N LEU A 637 -10.39 -4.37 11.54
CA LEU A 637 -9.16 -4.52 10.76
C LEU A 637 -9.45 -4.36 9.27
N PHE A 638 -10.37 -5.17 8.76
CA PHE A 638 -10.87 -5.13 7.39
C PHE A 638 -12.36 -5.46 7.33
N PRO A 639 -13.24 -4.44 7.17
CA PRO A 639 -12.92 -3.02 7.00
C PRO A 639 -12.24 -2.40 8.21
N SER A 640 -11.42 -1.37 7.96
CA SER A 640 -10.73 -0.62 9.01
C SER A 640 -11.73 0.09 9.92
N PHE A 641 -11.47 0.14 11.23
CA PHE A 641 -12.27 0.93 12.18
C PHE A 641 -12.35 2.43 11.81
N ARG A 642 -11.40 2.93 11.01
CA ARG A 642 -11.37 4.33 10.54
C ARG A 642 -12.46 4.63 9.52
N SER A 643 -12.94 3.63 8.80
CA SER A 643 -14.03 3.76 7.82
C SER A 643 -15.43 3.62 8.44
N GLU A 644 -15.51 3.29 9.75
CA GLU A 644 -16.78 3.21 10.45
C GLU A 644 -17.45 4.59 10.54
N GLY A 645 -18.73 4.66 10.17
CA GLY A 645 -19.52 5.90 10.18
C GLY A 645 -19.40 6.77 8.93
N ASN A 646 -18.52 6.42 7.97
CA ASN A 646 -18.45 7.07 6.68
C ASN A 646 -18.78 6.08 5.55
N GLN A 647 -19.89 6.31 4.84
CA GLN A 647 -20.35 5.41 3.79
C GLN A 647 -19.39 5.34 2.60
N GLU A 648 -18.82 6.48 2.19
CA GLU A 648 -17.88 6.51 1.06
C GLU A 648 -16.60 5.73 1.36
N ASP A 649 -16.08 5.86 2.58
CA ASP A 649 -14.87 5.14 3.00
C ASP A 649 -15.16 3.64 3.15
N MET A 650 -16.37 3.27 3.61
CA MET A 650 -16.80 1.88 3.66
C MET A 650 -16.96 1.29 2.25
N GLU A 651 -17.46 2.05 1.27
CA GLU A 651 -17.53 1.63 -0.13
C GLU A 651 -16.13 1.45 -0.74
N GLU A 652 -15.16 2.28 -0.36
CA GLU A 652 -13.76 2.10 -0.79
C GLU A 652 -13.13 0.85 -0.18
N GLU A 653 -13.33 0.58 1.11
CA GLU A 653 -12.90 -0.69 1.75
C GLU A 653 -13.53 -1.91 1.06
N ARG A 654 -14.80 -1.82 0.64
CA ARG A 654 -15.46 -2.90 -0.10
C ARG A 654 -14.90 -3.07 -1.52
N ARG A 655 -14.53 -1.98 -2.21
CA ARG A 655 -13.78 -2.08 -3.48
C ARG A 655 -12.41 -2.73 -3.27
N LEU A 656 -11.76 -2.45 -2.15
CA LEU A 656 -10.50 -3.08 -1.79
C LEU A 656 -10.68 -4.59 -1.56
N CYS A 657 -11.80 -5.01 -0.93
CA CYS A 657 -12.16 -6.42 -0.79
C CYS A 657 -12.40 -7.07 -2.17
N TYR A 658 -13.16 -6.41 -3.03
CA TYR A 658 -13.37 -6.86 -4.41
C TYR A 658 -12.04 -7.00 -5.17
N VAL A 659 -11.12 -6.04 -5.02
CA VAL A 659 -9.78 -6.14 -5.60
C VAL A 659 -9.06 -7.37 -5.07
N ALA A 660 -9.03 -7.60 -3.75
CA ALA A 660 -8.34 -8.74 -3.15
C ALA A 660 -8.90 -10.08 -3.64
N ILE A 661 -10.20 -10.25 -3.64
CA ILE A 661 -10.89 -11.47 -4.13
C ILE A 661 -10.54 -11.73 -5.60
N THR A 662 -10.59 -10.70 -6.45
CA THR A 662 -10.34 -10.82 -7.90
C THR A 662 -8.86 -11.00 -8.27
N ARG A 663 -7.94 -11.06 -7.30
CA ARG A 663 -6.54 -11.45 -7.56
C ARG A 663 -6.37 -12.95 -7.71
N ALA A 664 -7.29 -13.75 -7.16
CA ALA A 664 -7.24 -15.19 -7.22
C ALA A 664 -7.67 -15.73 -8.60
N LYS A 665 -6.89 -16.69 -9.14
CA LYS A 665 -7.19 -17.39 -10.39
C LYS A 665 -7.95 -18.70 -10.14
N ARG A 666 -7.53 -19.49 -9.14
CA ARG A 666 -8.05 -20.85 -8.87
C ARG A 666 -8.66 -20.97 -7.49
N GLN A 667 -7.93 -20.60 -6.45
CA GLN A 667 -8.33 -20.79 -5.07
C GLN A 667 -8.22 -19.51 -4.26
N LEU A 668 -9.19 -19.30 -3.38
CA LEU A 668 -9.25 -18.16 -2.47
C LEU A 668 -9.46 -18.66 -1.04
N TYR A 669 -8.58 -18.22 -0.15
CA TYR A 669 -8.64 -18.45 1.29
C TYR A 669 -8.89 -17.13 1.99
N LEU A 670 -9.93 -17.06 2.81
CA LEU A 670 -10.24 -15.97 3.70
C LEU A 670 -9.93 -16.41 5.13
N THR A 671 -9.05 -15.73 5.84
CA THR A 671 -8.68 -16.13 7.20
C THR A 671 -8.95 -15.02 8.21
N CYS A 672 -9.33 -15.39 9.43
CA CYS A 672 -9.55 -14.48 10.55
C CYS A 672 -9.20 -15.16 11.88
N ALA A 673 -8.96 -14.36 12.92
CA ALA A 673 -8.72 -14.83 14.27
C ALA A 673 -9.84 -14.39 15.22
N GLU A 674 -10.30 -15.28 16.14
CA GLU A 674 -11.29 -14.91 17.18
C GLU A 674 -10.72 -13.88 18.15
N ARG A 675 -9.44 -14.00 18.46
CA ARG A 675 -8.70 -13.07 19.32
C ARG A 675 -7.35 -12.75 18.69
N ARG A 676 -6.98 -11.50 18.77
CA ARG A 676 -5.72 -11.00 18.22
C ARG A 676 -5.03 -10.07 19.22
N MET A 677 -3.73 -10.23 19.36
CA MET A 677 -2.90 -9.29 20.10
C MET A 677 -2.61 -8.09 19.19
N MET A 678 -3.06 -6.91 19.57
CA MET A 678 -2.78 -5.66 18.85
C MET A 678 -2.48 -4.54 19.83
N TYR A 679 -1.45 -3.77 19.54
CA TYR A 679 -1.03 -2.64 20.39
C TYR A 679 -0.82 -3.04 21.88
N GLY A 680 -0.36 -4.27 22.10
CA GLY A 680 -0.14 -4.84 23.43
C GLY A 680 -1.41 -5.21 24.19
N GLN A 681 -2.54 -5.35 23.51
CA GLN A 681 -3.83 -5.73 24.10
C GLN A 681 -4.49 -6.85 23.30
N THR A 682 -5.09 -7.80 23.99
CA THR A 682 -5.91 -8.83 23.34
C THR A 682 -7.24 -8.23 22.93
N ILE A 683 -7.55 -8.31 21.65
CA ILE A 683 -8.80 -7.86 21.04
C ILE A 683 -9.59 -9.09 20.62
N TYR A 684 -10.89 -9.08 20.86
CA TYR A 684 -11.80 -10.08 20.33
C TYR A 684 -12.49 -9.50 19.10
N SER A 685 -12.17 -10.06 17.94
CA SER A 685 -12.66 -9.59 16.66
C SER A 685 -13.90 -10.36 16.23
N LYS A 686 -14.79 -9.65 15.52
CA LYS A 686 -15.88 -10.30 14.77
C LYS A 686 -15.42 -10.59 13.36
N LEU A 687 -15.96 -11.65 12.77
CA LEU A 687 -15.77 -11.89 11.33
C LEU A 687 -16.13 -10.64 10.53
N SER A 688 -15.32 -10.33 9.54
CA SER A 688 -15.54 -9.22 8.61
C SER A 688 -16.93 -9.28 7.99
N ARG A 689 -17.62 -8.15 7.96
CA ARG A 689 -18.89 -8.02 7.26
C ARG A 689 -18.80 -8.39 5.79
N PHE A 690 -17.64 -8.17 5.17
CA PHE A 690 -17.42 -8.54 3.77
C PHE A 690 -17.41 -10.04 3.55
N ALA A 691 -16.92 -10.85 4.49
CA ALA A 691 -17.04 -12.30 4.44
C ALA A 691 -18.50 -12.74 4.59
N GLY A 692 -19.29 -12.04 5.41
CA GLY A 692 -20.73 -12.27 5.55
C GLY A 692 -21.58 -11.84 4.35
N GLU A 693 -21.04 -11.02 3.44
CA GLU A 693 -21.69 -10.61 2.19
C GLU A 693 -21.54 -11.67 1.09
N ILE A 694 -20.68 -12.68 1.28
CA ILE A 694 -20.51 -13.80 0.33
C ILE A 694 -21.58 -14.84 0.59
N PRO A 695 -22.30 -15.32 -0.47
CA PRO A 695 -23.28 -16.39 -0.34
C PRO A 695 -22.70 -17.68 0.26
N ALA A 696 -23.40 -18.24 1.25
CA ALA A 696 -22.91 -19.39 2.00
C ALA A 696 -22.66 -20.65 1.14
N GLU A 697 -23.38 -20.81 0.04
CA GLU A 697 -23.19 -21.90 -0.92
C GLU A 697 -21.84 -21.87 -1.64
N LEU A 698 -21.21 -20.69 -1.73
CA LEU A 698 -19.89 -20.50 -2.35
C LEU A 698 -18.74 -20.73 -1.38
N VAL A 699 -19.03 -20.90 -0.09
CA VAL A 699 -18.02 -20.93 0.97
C VAL A 699 -17.96 -22.33 1.60
N ASP A 700 -16.76 -22.81 1.83
CA ASP A 700 -16.44 -23.90 2.75
C ASP A 700 -15.87 -23.29 4.02
N SER A 701 -16.55 -23.43 5.15
CA SER A 701 -16.23 -22.69 6.36
C SER A 701 -16.18 -23.58 7.59
N ASN A 702 -15.15 -23.40 8.41
CA ASN A 702 -15.09 -23.93 9.77
C ASN A 702 -15.77 -23.00 10.79
N VAL A 703 -16.25 -21.82 10.37
CA VAL A 703 -16.98 -20.89 11.23
C VAL A 703 -18.29 -21.56 11.65
N SER A 704 -18.29 -22.14 12.85
CA SER A 704 -19.51 -22.78 13.34
C SER A 704 -20.55 -21.72 13.67
N SER A 705 -21.75 -21.87 13.09
CA SER A 705 -22.98 -21.23 13.58
C SER A 705 -23.38 -21.80 14.94
N ARG A 706 -22.48 -21.76 15.92
CA ARG A 706 -22.78 -22.24 17.26
C ARG A 706 -23.75 -21.26 17.94
N PRO A 707 -24.92 -21.72 18.36
CA PRO A 707 -25.65 -21.04 19.42
C PRO A 707 -24.70 -20.96 20.63
N GLN A 708 -24.63 -19.80 21.27
CA GLN A 708 -23.77 -19.54 22.42
C GLN A 708 -23.66 -20.76 23.33
N GLN A 709 -22.59 -21.55 23.20
CA GLN A 709 -22.30 -22.57 24.19
C GLN A 709 -21.97 -21.86 25.51
N LYS A 710 -22.56 -22.39 26.58
CA LYS A 710 -22.22 -21.98 27.96
C LYS A 710 -20.72 -22.17 28.12
N PHE A 711 -20.02 -21.06 28.28
CA PHE A 711 -18.60 -21.03 28.52
C PHE A 711 -18.23 -21.76 29.81
N SER A 712 -17.04 -22.35 29.88
CA SER A 712 -16.51 -22.91 31.11
C SER A 712 -16.22 -21.81 32.11
N GLU A 713 -16.15 -22.16 33.39
CA GLU A 713 -15.79 -21.23 34.49
C GLU A 713 -14.47 -20.49 34.24
N TYR A 714 -13.60 -21.05 33.38
CA TYR A 714 -12.32 -20.47 32.94
C TYR A 714 -12.52 -19.30 31.97
N ASP A 715 -13.47 -19.42 31.08
CA ASP A 715 -13.79 -18.35 30.11
C ASP A 715 -14.48 -17.16 30.78
N GLU A 716 -15.21 -17.37 31.89
CA GLU A 716 -15.82 -16.29 32.67
C GLU A 716 -14.79 -15.42 33.40
N LEU A 717 -13.64 -15.97 33.78
CA LEU A 717 -12.57 -15.22 34.42
C LEU A 717 -11.88 -14.27 33.42
N TYR A 718 -11.72 -14.68 32.16
CA TYR A 718 -11.19 -13.81 31.09
C TYR A 718 -12.20 -12.78 30.60
N ARG A 719 -13.51 -13.03 30.65
CA ARG A 719 -14.57 -12.07 30.29
C ARG A 719 -14.70 -10.88 31.23
N ARG A 720 -14.08 -10.89 32.39
CA ARG A 720 -14.07 -9.72 33.30
C ARG A 720 -13.18 -8.59 32.81
N GLN A 721 -12.38 -8.79 31.76
CA GLN A 721 -11.76 -7.69 31.05
C GLN A 721 -12.75 -7.13 30.01
N PRO A 722 -12.91 -5.80 29.91
CA PRO A 722 -13.82 -5.23 28.94
C PRO A 722 -13.39 -5.61 27.53
N VAL A 723 -14.32 -6.20 26.76
CA VAL A 723 -14.11 -6.47 25.32
C VAL A 723 -13.91 -5.12 24.64
N ARG A 724 -12.69 -4.86 24.16
CA ARG A 724 -12.34 -3.62 23.47
C ARG A 724 -12.38 -3.84 21.98
N SER A 725 -12.90 -2.86 21.24
CA SER A 725 -12.78 -2.81 19.79
C SER A 725 -11.34 -2.45 19.38
N VAL A 726 -10.95 -2.76 18.13
CA VAL A 726 -9.65 -2.36 17.57
C VAL A 726 -9.42 -0.85 17.73
N GLY A 727 -10.45 -0.04 17.47
CA GLY A 727 -10.37 1.41 17.62
C GLY A 727 -10.22 1.89 19.07
N GLU A 728 -10.80 1.17 20.05
CA GLU A 728 -10.60 1.46 21.48
C GLU A 728 -9.20 1.06 21.94
N ALA A 729 -8.69 -0.08 21.49
CA ALA A 729 -7.33 -0.53 21.77
C ALA A 729 -6.30 0.45 21.21
N TYR A 730 -6.48 0.88 19.96
CA TYR A 730 -5.63 1.89 19.34
C TYR A 730 -5.65 3.22 20.10
N ARG A 731 -6.83 3.77 20.41
CA ARG A 731 -6.97 5.01 21.20
C ARG A 731 -6.38 4.88 22.61
N SER A 732 -6.60 3.73 23.27
CA SER A 732 -6.03 3.46 24.59
C SER A 732 -4.52 3.38 24.55
N ALA A 733 -3.94 2.79 23.50
CA ALA A 733 -2.50 2.73 23.29
C ALA A 733 -1.88 4.12 23.03
N LEU A 734 -2.60 5.01 22.36
CA LEU A 734 -2.17 6.40 22.13
C LEU A 734 -2.28 7.30 23.36
N THR A 735 -3.24 7.02 24.27
CA THR A 735 -3.56 7.88 25.42
C THR A 735 -3.10 7.31 26.77
N SER A 736 -2.43 6.15 26.78
CA SER A 736 -1.94 5.56 28.02
C SER A 736 -0.90 6.47 28.67
N GLN A 737 -1.36 7.23 29.66
CA GLN A 737 -0.45 7.87 30.62
C GLN A 737 0.15 6.79 31.53
N PRO A 738 1.40 6.97 32.01
CA PRO A 738 2.00 6.06 32.99
C PRO A 738 1.04 5.90 34.15
N ARG A 739 0.62 4.68 34.41
CA ARG A 739 -0.27 4.41 35.52
C ARG A 739 0.42 4.78 36.81
N THR A 740 0.01 5.89 37.44
CA THR A 740 0.30 6.14 38.85
C THR A 740 -0.09 4.90 39.66
N ARG A 741 0.86 4.41 40.44
CA ARG A 741 0.75 3.26 41.31
C ARG A 741 -0.65 3.06 41.85
N THR A 742 -1.42 2.17 41.27
CA THR A 742 -2.64 1.64 41.90
C THR A 742 -2.26 0.58 42.91
N ALA A 743 -3.02 0.53 43.95
CA ALA A 743 -2.87 -0.27 45.16
C ALA A 743 -2.19 -1.63 44.96
N ALA A 744 -1.25 -1.94 45.83
CA ALA A 744 -0.45 -3.16 45.83
C ALA A 744 -1.30 -4.40 45.60
N ALA A 745 -1.03 -5.11 44.51
CA ALA A 745 -1.50 -6.48 44.37
C ALA A 745 -1.02 -7.28 45.57
N VAL A 746 -1.84 -8.16 46.10
CA VAL A 746 -1.44 -9.05 47.20
C VAL A 746 -0.86 -10.31 46.56
N CYS A 747 0.37 -10.65 46.91
CA CYS A 747 0.98 -11.91 46.47
C CYS A 747 0.50 -13.03 47.40
N ASP A 748 0.04 -14.12 46.79
CA ASP A 748 -0.36 -15.32 47.57
C ASP A 748 0.85 -16.09 48.16
N PHE A 749 2.08 -15.77 47.70
CA PHE A 749 3.30 -16.42 48.17
C PHE A 749 4.15 -15.47 49.01
N ALA A 750 4.77 -16.03 50.05
CA ALA A 750 5.69 -15.31 50.93
C ALA A 750 7.05 -16.01 51.02
N PRO A 751 8.14 -15.26 51.31
CA PRO A 751 9.42 -15.90 51.60
C PRO A 751 9.31 -16.92 52.70
N GLY A 752 9.82 -18.14 52.47
CA GLY A 752 9.67 -19.27 53.39
C GLY A 752 8.57 -20.27 53.03
N ASP A 753 7.69 -19.95 52.13
CA ASP A 753 6.64 -20.87 51.65
C ASP A 753 7.28 -22.07 50.95
N GLN A 754 6.87 -23.27 51.37
CA GLN A 754 7.17 -24.48 50.62
C GLN A 754 6.15 -24.69 49.52
N ILE A 755 6.63 -24.92 48.31
CA ILE A 755 5.80 -25.06 47.12
C ILE A 755 6.18 -26.30 46.32
N PHE A 756 5.24 -26.77 45.53
CA PHE A 756 5.44 -27.77 44.52
C PHE A 756 5.12 -27.17 43.12
N HIS A 757 6.08 -27.22 42.21
CA HIS A 757 5.90 -26.79 40.85
C HIS A 757 5.89 -28.00 39.90
N ALA A 758 4.89 -28.08 38.99
CA ALA A 758 4.71 -29.26 38.12
C ALA A 758 5.94 -29.66 37.32
N LYS A 759 6.76 -28.69 36.88
CA LYS A 759 7.98 -28.92 36.05
C LYS A 759 9.25 -29.04 36.91
N PHE A 760 9.36 -28.28 37.99
CA PHE A 760 10.62 -28.16 38.77
C PHE A 760 10.63 -28.94 40.07
N GLY A 761 9.48 -29.46 40.49
CA GLY A 761 9.34 -30.24 41.74
C GLY A 761 9.23 -29.37 42.97
N ASP A 762 9.72 -29.91 44.10
CA ASP A 762 9.67 -29.26 45.41
C ASP A 762 10.68 -28.13 45.52
N GLY A 763 10.22 -26.99 46.07
CA GLY A 763 11.06 -25.80 46.27
C GLY A 763 10.56 -24.92 47.41
N MET A 764 11.36 -23.94 47.78
CA MET A 764 11.04 -22.95 48.81
C MET A 764 11.18 -21.53 48.24
N VAL A 765 10.20 -20.71 48.45
CA VAL A 765 10.24 -19.28 48.04
C VAL A 765 11.28 -18.58 48.92
N THR A 766 12.32 -18.05 48.30
CA THR A 766 13.41 -17.34 48.98
C THR A 766 13.21 -15.84 48.98
N SER A 767 12.56 -15.30 47.95
CA SER A 767 12.31 -13.85 47.81
C SER A 767 11.04 -13.63 47.01
N VAL A 768 10.31 -12.57 47.32
CA VAL A 768 9.13 -12.07 46.63
C VAL A 768 9.33 -10.58 46.39
N LYS A 769 9.46 -10.18 45.12
CA LYS A 769 9.67 -8.76 44.72
C LYS A 769 8.52 -8.30 43.83
N PRO A 770 7.88 -7.16 44.13
CA PRO A 770 6.87 -6.61 43.25
C PRO A 770 7.51 -6.20 41.93
N MET A 771 6.91 -6.60 40.81
CA MET A 771 7.41 -6.32 39.47
C MET A 771 6.21 -6.12 38.52
N GLY A 772 5.99 -4.88 38.05
CA GLY A 772 5.03 -4.57 37.00
C GLY A 772 3.58 -5.03 37.23
N GLY A 773 3.03 -4.83 38.42
CA GLY A 773 1.66 -5.26 38.76
C GLY A 773 1.52 -6.78 39.00
N ASP A 774 2.63 -7.52 39.08
CA ASP A 774 2.80 -8.91 39.47
C ASP A 774 3.94 -9.01 40.50
N PHE A 775 4.34 -10.22 40.85
CA PHE A 775 5.46 -10.48 41.76
C PHE A 775 6.45 -11.44 41.14
N LEU A 776 7.74 -11.09 41.20
CA LEU A 776 8.84 -11.98 40.87
C LEU A 776 9.15 -12.83 42.11
N LEU A 777 8.96 -14.12 41.98
CA LEU A 777 9.27 -15.12 43.00
C LEU A 777 10.66 -15.68 42.71
N GLU A 778 11.57 -15.62 43.68
CA GLU A 778 12.82 -16.38 43.66
C GLU A 778 12.56 -17.66 44.47
N ILE A 779 12.72 -18.83 43.84
CA ILE A 779 12.39 -20.12 44.42
C ILE A 779 13.58 -21.05 44.31
N ALA A 780 14.05 -21.56 45.47
CA ALA A 780 15.09 -22.57 45.52
C ALA A 780 14.47 -23.97 45.39
N PHE A 781 14.65 -24.62 44.26
CA PHE A 781 14.18 -25.97 43.99
C PHE A 781 15.26 -27.00 44.33
N GLU A 782 14.88 -28.15 44.91
CA GLU A 782 15.83 -29.20 45.30
C GLU A 782 16.63 -29.80 44.12
N LYS A 783 16.00 -29.90 42.94
CA LYS A 783 16.58 -30.58 41.77
C LYS A 783 17.24 -29.67 40.75
N VAL A 784 16.80 -28.42 40.63
CA VAL A 784 17.21 -27.54 39.53
C VAL A 784 17.81 -26.21 40.00
N GLY A 785 18.03 -26.04 41.31
CA GLY A 785 18.59 -24.81 41.87
C GLY A 785 17.59 -23.68 41.97
N THR A 786 18.07 -22.46 42.14
CA THR A 786 17.19 -21.28 42.28
C THR A 786 16.67 -20.82 40.94
N LYS A 787 15.34 -20.60 40.85
CA LYS A 787 14.66 -20.09 39.68
C LYS A 787 13.90 -18.83 40.04
N ARG A 788 13.72 -17.93 39.06
CA ARG A 788 12.94 -16.69 39.14
C ARG A 788 11.69 -16.85 38.29
N LEU A 789 10.51 -16.80 38.92
CA LEU A 789 9.23 -17.02 38.23
C LEU A 789 8.26 -15.86 38.52
N MET A 790 7.49 -15.47 37.51
CA MET A 790 6.40 -14.49 37.71
C MET A 790 5.21 -15.17 38.41
N ALA A 791 4.71 -14.60 39.50
CA ALA A 791 3.71 -15.22 40.35
C ALA A 791 2.41 -15.58 39.63
N LYS A 792 1.89 -14.70 38.75
CA LYS A 792 0.67 -14.96 37.97
C LYS A 792 0.78 -16.12 37.03
N ILE A 793 1.92 -16.28 36.38
CA ILE A 793 2.17 -17.37 35.41
C ILE A 793 2.48 -18.66 36.16
N ALA A 794 3.34 -18.58 37.15
CA ALA A 794 3.76 -19.74 37.91
C ALA A 794 2.64 -20.33 38.77
N SER A 795 1.68 -19.54 39.24
CA SER A 795 0.55 -20.01 40.07
C SER A 795 -0.32 -21.08 39.36
N ALA A 796 -0.38 -21.08 38.03
CA ALA A 796 -1.07 -22.12 37.24
C ALA A 796 -0.39 -23.50 37.33
N ALA A 797 0.91 -23.53 37.53
CA ALA A 797 1.73 -24.75 37.61
C ALA A 797 2.28 -25.03 39.01
N MET A 798 1.93 -24.18 40.01
CA MET A 798 2.53 -24.16 41.35
C MET A 798 1.45 -24.19 42.44
N ARG A 799 1.68 -24.90 43.47
CA ARG A 799 0.82 -24.96 44.64
C ARG A 799 1.63 -24.90 45.95
N LYS A 800 1.11 -24.22 46.97
CA LYS A 800 1.68 -24.35 48.34
C LYS A 800 1.52 -25.77 48.86
N LYS A 801 2.51 -26.22 49.59
CA LYS A 801 2.48 -27.49 50.30
C LYS A 801 1.82 -27.31 51.69
#